data_5f82e3675d521c9bc82989e48320de16
#
_entry.id   5f82e3675d521c9bc82989e48320de16
#
_cell.length_a   1.000
_cell.length_b   1.000
_cell.length_c   1.000
_cell.angle_alpha   90.00
_cell.angle_beta   90.00
_cell.angle_gamma   90.00
#
_symmetry.space_group_name_H-M   'P 1'
#
loop_
_entity.id
_entity.type
_entity.pdbx_description
1 polymer ?
#
loop_
_entity_poly.entity_id
_entity_poly.type
_entity_poly.pdbx_seq_one_letter_code
_entity_poly.pdbx_strand_id
1 'polypeptide(L)'
;VTDGVYDYDGYYSTNPFAVGRSESVDSKSPTSDSVKQTLYSQLLVKYTENSNEVELSSFKDAALNNQITVKDIRNGIRVEYTLGREEVTYLVPRRIRYDKYLNILYQIAQNSAKKKDKRSFAAFYSLYAINADQLDYELDRDSMTADVLDFFYTTREEGKTLHPGKGSEFGVQWGLIPAYYERINSESNKTISERIRDYPFVQQFAFMVCDSTIQASDLKRLEQMVKLNTDYSNEQMTIDHAETEYSASDKIPALFKMAIEYTINEYGLQIRLNAGNVRFDSSNYKLSNISFLPYAGAADTNNEGFILSPDGSGTIIRLEDIKGQQFTTTSSMYGQDYAYHTVSGANKEVMRYPGFGVVETITKKEEYEDTEIYVDENGEEQTETVIKTRDIKSSHGYFGLITEGATLSKLTVVNGGSLHMFASVYTSFNPRPKDSYVLNGGISVGNDSMWTVESKRKYTGDYKLQIFILDNDHSNHIGMATVYRNYLADEGVITKLDQSGSDDIPLYLQTLGALETSKTFLGVPYDTVVPLTSFVRVKEILEMFKNNEINNVKVILQGITNGGLISYVPTDFTIEKCLEEGHDDVKGMTFKELIEYADANNYQLFPDFDFSLALRDELFDGFNAKDDLSKTINDENAIMREYDPVWQAFIKNGCGIISANAMNKLYDGVYAGYKDYNVGGISVQSLGNMLSSDFNEDDPLNREDSRKLIVKLLAKIKEQNGNVLISGGNAYALPYATDIINMPIDDSRYKYSKASVPFLGIVLHSYKEYAGEPINLAGNYSYTLLKTIESGASPYYTVAYDNTAELKEYATYSTLAKYY
;
A
#
# COMPACT_ATOMS: atom_id res chain seq x y z
N VAL A 1 -5.09 17.17 25.28
CA VAL A 1 -3.82 16.52 25.51
C VAL A 1 -3.30 17.00 26.84
N THR A 2 -3.08 16.09 27.74
CA THR A 2 -2.64 16.39 29.09
C THR A 2 -1.14 16.64 29.14
N ASP A 3 -0.68 17.43 30.06
CA ASP A 3 0.73 17.79 30.23
C ASP A 3 1.66 16.56 30.25
N GLY A 4 1.22 15.43 30.80
CA GLY A 4 1.98 14.20 30.82
C GLY A 4 2.32 13.59 29.46
N VAL A 5 1.54 13.84 28.46
CA VAL A 5 1.80 13.38 27.08
C VAL A 5 2.86 14.25 26.41
N TYR A 6 2.92 15.52 26.79
CA TYR A 6 3.94 16.45 26.28
C TYR A 6 5.28 16.35 26.97
N ASP A 7 5.30 15.87 28.21
CA ASP A 7 6.53 15.60 28.93
C ASP A 7 7.41 14.54 28.27
N TYR A 8 6.87 13.87 27.28
CA TYR A 8 7.61 12.98 26.38
C TYR A 8 8.27 13.71 25.21
N ASP A 9 8.63 14.98 25.38
CA ASP A 9 9.41 15.74 24.40
C ASP A 9 8.81 15.71 22.99
N GLY A 10 7.49 15.83 22.88
CA GLY A 10 6.81 15.78 21.61
C GLY A 10 6.72 14.38 21.01
N TYR A 11 6.71 13.36 21.81
CA TYR A 11 6.67 11.96 21.42
C TYR A 11 5.62 11.63 20.36
N TYR A 12 4.48 12.27 20.45
CA TYR A 12 3.39 12.12 19.47
C TYR A 12 3.39 13.18 18.37
N SER A 13 4.32 14.11 18.40
CA SER A 13 4.52 14.98 17.24
C SER A 13 5.26 14.20 16.16
N THR A 14 4.94 14.46 14.93
CA THR A 14 5.52 13.72 13.82
C THR A 14 7.02 13.93 13.71
N ASN A 15 7.46 15.14 13.51
CA ASN A 15 8.85 15.42 13.15
C ASN A 15 9.73 15.91 14.30
N PRO A 16 9.31 16.91 15.10
CA PRO A 16 10.18 17.46 16.12
C PRO A 16 10.64 16.40 17.10
N PHE A 17 9.80 15.40 17.33
CA PHE A 17 10.08 14.34 18.27
C PHE A 17 11.14 13.36 17.75
N ALA A 18 10.93 12.82 16.53
CA ALA A 18 11.91 11.93 15.91
C ALA A 18 13.25 12.63 15.72
N VAL A 19 13.22 13.92 15.36
CA VAL A 19 14.38 14.77 15.23
C VAL A 19 15.14 14.90 16.55
N GLY A 20 14.47 15.32 17.61
CA GLY A 20 15.10 15.51 18.92
C GLY A 20 15.73 14.22 19.43
N ARG A 21 15.06 13.08 19.28
CA ARG A 21 15.62 11.77 19.64
C ARG A 21 16.81 11.39 18.77
N SER A 22 16.69 11.56 17.46
CA SER A 22 17.79 11.29 16.55
C SER A 22 19.01 12.12 16.89
N GLU A 23 18.84 13.41 17.15
CA GLU A 23 19.94 14.30 17.52
C GLU A 23 20.53 13.97 18.89
N SER A 24 19.72 13.59 19.87
CA SER A 24 20.21 13.24 21.20
C SER A 24 20.98 11.92 21.23
N VAL A 25 20.60 10.97 20.40
CA VAL A 25 21.26 9.68 20.24
C VAL A 25 22.46 9.78 19.31
N ASP A 26 22.38 10.61 18.29
CA ASP A 26 23.38 10.77 17.24
C ASP A 26 24.51 11.72 17.57
N SER A 27 24.67 12.13 18.79
CA SER A 27 25.94 12.76 19.22
C SER A 27 27.16 11.89 18.90
N LYS A 28 26.95 10.57 18.67
CA LYS A 28 27.99 9.59 18.31
C LYS A 28 27.97 9.10 16.87
N SER A 29 26.84 9.25 16.15
CA SER A 29 26.68 8.81 14.76
C SER A 29 25.65 9.69 14.07
N PRO A 30 26.07 10.73 13.34
CA PRO A 30 25.15 11.66 12.69
C PRO A 30 24.29 10.94 11.66
N THR A 31 22.98 11.01 11.80
CA THR A 31 22.00 10.50 10.84
C THR A 31 22.24 11.16 9.49
N SER A 32 22.33 10.37 8.43
CA SER A 32 22.51 10.90 7.08
C SER A 32 21.35 11.80 6.65
N ASP A 33 21.62 12.76 5.77
CA ASP A 33 20.59 13.67 5.27
C ASP A 33 19.41 12.95 4.59
N SER A 34 19.66 11.81 3.96
CA SER A 34 18.58 11.00 3.36
C SER A 34 17.65 10.40 4.40
N VAL A 35 18.18 9.93 5.53
CA VAL A 35 17.39 9.42 6.65
C VAL A 35 16.58 10.55 7.30
N LYS A 36 17.20 11.72 7.53
CA LYS A 36 16.51 12.90 8.06
C LYS A 36 15.33 13.33 7.22
N GLN A 37 15.43 13.23 5.89
CA GLN A 37 14.34 13.58 4.98
C GLN A 37 13.05 12.78 5.27
N THR A 38 13.17 11.50 5.56
CA THR A 38 12.03 10.64 5.90
C THR A 38 11.55 10.86 7.33
N LEU A 39 12.48 10.91 8.31
CA LEU A 39 12.15 11.10 9.72
C LEU A 39 11.40 12.41 9.98
N TYR A 40 11.77 13.48 9.30
CA TYR A 40 11.19 14.80 9.48
C TYR A 40 9.91 15.03 8.66
N SER A 41 9.57 14.10 7.77
CA SER A 41 8.48 14.31 6.83
C SER A 41 7.13 13.89 7.38
N GLN A 42 6.12 14.73 7.16
CA GLN A 42 4.71 14.41 7.40
C GLN A 42 4.07 13.78 6.16
N LEU A 43 4.63 14.05 4.98
CA LEU A 43 4.22 13.48 3.70
C LEU A 43 5.43 12.99 2.93
N LEU A 44 5.28 11.81 2.32
CA LEU A 44 6.14 11.35 1.22
C LEU A 44 5.26 11.19 -0.01
N VAL A 45 5.70 11.72 -1.13
CA VAL A 45 4.99 11.65 -2.42
C VAL A 45 5.88 10.96 -3.42
N LYS A 46 5.44 9.80 -3.92
CA LYS A 46 6.10 9.09 -5.00
C LYS A 46 5.42 9.34 -6.33
N TYR A 47 6.20 9.65 -7.34
CA TYR A 47 5.70 9.81 -8.69
C TYR A 47 6.66 9.18 -9.70
N THR A 48 6.16 8.91 -10.89
CA THR A 48 6.96 8.38 -12.00
C THR A 48 7.19 9.46 -13.02
N GLU A 49 8.45 9.61 -13.41
CA GLU A 49 8.91 10.45 -14.48
C GLU A 49 9.79 9.63 -15.43
N ASN A 50 9.43 9.54 -16.71
CA ASN A 50 10.16 8.75 -17.72
C ASN A 50 10.51 7.32 -17.22
N SER A 51 9.55 6.62 -16.66
CA SER A 51 9.68 5.27 -16.08
C SER A 51 10.54 5.18 -14.79
N ASN A 52 11.10 6.26 -14.31
CA ASN A 52 11.82 6.30 -13.04
C ASN A 52 10.90 6.74 -11.91
N GLU A 53 10.94 6.03 -10.79
CA GLU A 53 10.22 6.45 -9.57
C GLU A 53 11.06 7.46 -8.81
N VAL A 54 10.45 8.60 -8.48
CA VAL A 54 11.05 9.71 -7.71
C VAL A 54 10.21 9.92 -6.46
N GLU A 55 10.86 10.19 -5.32
CA GLU A 55 10.21 10.51 -4.06
C GLU A 55 10.51 11.96 -3.65
N LEU A 56 9.45 12.70 -3.32
CA LEU A 56 9.50 14.01 -2.69
C LEU A 56 9.08 13.89 -1.23
N SER A 57 9.74 14.63 -0.35
CA SER A 57 9.43 14.66 1.07
C SER A 57 8.98 16.04 1.52
N SER A 58 8.02 16.10 2.43
CA SER A 58 7.51 17.38 2.94
C SER A 58 8.59 18.18 3.69
N PHE A 59 9.59 17.53 4.25
CA PHE A 59 10.71 18.20 4.90
C PHE A 59 11.64 18.87 3.88
N LYS A 60 12.23 18.09 2.96
CA LYS A 60 13.21 18.59 1.99
C LYS A 60 12.58 19.48 0.93
N ASP A 61 11.45 19.04 0.37
CA ASP A 61 10.89 19.59 -0.85
C ASP A 61 9.79 20.64 -0.60
N ALA A 62 9.40 20.86 0.67
CA ALA A 62 8.48 21.91 1.06
C ALA A 62 9.00 22.74 2.26
N ALA A 63 9.29 22.15 3.43
CA ALA A 63 9.65 22.88 4.65
C ALA A 63 10.95 23.68 4.47
N LEU A 64 12.02 23.05 3.99
CA LEU A 64 13.30 23.73 3.75
C LEU A 64 13.21 24.83 2.69
N ASN A 65 12.17 24.83 1.87
CA ASN A 65 11.92 25.83 0.83
C ASN A 65 10.92 26.93 1.29
N ASN A 66 10.43 26.90 2.55
CA ASN A 66 9.37 27.77 3.06
C ASN A 66 8.06 27.67 2.24
N GLN A 67 7.74 26.48 1.75
CA GLN A 67 6.58 26.18 0.91
C GLN A 67 5.47 25.46 1.68
N ILE A 68 5.33 25.76 2.97
CA ILE A 68 4.28 25.25 3.84
C ILE A 68 3.46 26.44 4.36
N THR A 69 2.14 26.33 4.31
CA THR A 69 1.22 27.31 4.88
C THR A 69 0.28 26.61 5.86
N VAL A 70 0.19 27.13 7.08
CA VAL A 70 -0.73 26.64 8.11
C VAL A 70 -1.89 27.60 8.23
N LYS A 71 -3.11 27.05 8.26
CA LYS A 71 -4.36 27.80 8.43
C LYS A 71 -5.20 27.17 9.52
N ASP A 72 -5.79 27.99 10.35
CA ASP A 72 -6.76 27.52 11.34
C ASP A 72 -8.06 27.10 10.65
N ILE A 73 -8.61 25.98 11.09
CA ILE A 73 -9.94 25.48 10.69
C ILE A 73 -10.73 25.12 11.94
N ARG A 74 -12.00 24.79 11.78
CA ARG A 74 -12.83 24.38 12.94
C ARG A 74 -12.26 23.13 13.59
N ASN A 75 -11.95 23.20 14.88
CA ASN A 75 -11.37 22.13 15.70
C ASN A 75 -10.01 21.59 15.20
N GLY A 76 -9.20 22.43 14.53
CA GLY A 76 -7.92 21.96 14.06
C GLY A 76 -7.18 22.91 13.14
N ILE A 77 -6.24 22.37 12.41
CA ILE A 77 -5.41 23.11 11.45
C ILE A 77 -5.41 22.42 10.08
N ARG A 78 -5.26 23.23 9.05
CA ARG A 78 -4.99 22.80 7.67
C ARG A 78 -3.58 23.20 7.29
N VAL A 79 -2.78 22.22 6.90
CA VAL A 79 -1.40 22.42 6.44
C VAL A 79 -1.34 22.20 4.94
N GLU A 80 -1.02 23.25 4.22
CA GLU A 80 -0.89 23.24 2.75
C GLU A 80 0.58 23.10 2.38
N TYR A 81 0.86 22.11 1.54
CA TYR A 81 2.21 21.77 1.06
C TYR A 81 2.32 22.05 -0.42
N THR A 82 3.42 22.68 -0.82
CA THR A 82 3.89 22.71 -2.21
C THR A 82 5.21 21.96 -2.25
N LEU A 83 5.13 20.66 -2.67
CA LEU A 83 6.30 19.78 -2.76
C LEU A 83 6.96 19.93 -4.13
N GLY A 84 8.25 20.07 -4.14
CA GLY A 84 9.03 20.38 -5.34
C GLY A 84 9.44 21.85 -5.37
N ARG A 85 10.06 22.28 -6.44
CA ARG A 85 10.45 23.67 -6.59
C ARG A 85 9.73 24.27 -7.79
N GLU A 86 9.11 25.42 -7.60
CA GLU A 86 8.83 26.32 -8.72
C GLU A 86 10.20 26.60 -9.35
N GLU A 87 10.28 26.71 -10.68
CA GLU A 87 11.51 27.11 -11.33
C GLU A 87 11.98 28.43 -10.73
N VAL A 88 12.90 28.32 -9.78
CA VAL A 88 13.67 29.49 -9.40
C VAL A 88 14.60 29.73 -10.57
N THR A 89 14.32 30.75 -11.31
CA THR A 89 15.25 31.24 -12.35
C THR A 89 16.51 31.70 -11.64
N TYR A 90 17.47 30.77 -11.49
CA TYR A 90 18.77 31.17 -10.99
C TYR A 90 19.46 32.07 -12.04
N LEU A 91 20.18 33.09 -11.60
CA LEU A 91 20.99 33.92 -12.48
C LEU A 91 22.22 33.13 -13.01
N VAL A 92 21.91 32.01 -13.68
CA VAL A 92 22.84 31.11 -14.35
C VAL A 92 22.20 30.78 -15.69
N PRO A 93 22.66 31.42 -16.78
CA PRO A 93 22.05 31.26 -18.10
C PRO A 93 22.13 29.79 -18.53
N ARG A 94 21.01 29.25 -19.00
CA ARG A 94 20.94 27.87 -19.49
C ARG A 94 21.50 27.73 -20.90
N ARG A 95 21.42 28.77 -21.66
CA ARG A 95 21.95 28.88 -23.00
C ARG A 95 22.37 30.32 -23.21
N ILE A 96 23.60 30.51 -23.68
CA ILE A 96 24.19 31.83 -23.84
C ILE A 96 25.17 31.79 -24.98
N ARG A 97 25.33 32.89 -25.72
CA ARG A 97 26.36 33.00 -26.73
C ARG A 97 27.74 32.87 -26.12
N TYR A 98 28.65 32.28 -26.87
CA TYR A 98 30.02 32.01 -26.41
C TYR A 98 30.79 33.26 -25.95
N ASP A 99 30.66 34.36 -26.70
CA ASP A 99 31.31 35.65 -26.37
C ASP A 99 30.83 36.21 -25.02
N LYS A 100 29.51 36.14 -24.78
CA LYS A 100 28.90 36.62 -23.53
C LYS A 100 29.24 35.70 -22.35
N TYR A 101 29.28 34.40 -22.58
CA TYR A 101 29.73 33.44 -21.58
C TYR A 101 31.16 33.69 -21.13
N LEU A 102 32.09 33.93 -22.09
CA LEU A 102 33.47 34.30 -21.79
C LEU A 102 33.58 35.59 -20.98
N ASN A 103 32.72 36.57 -21.27
CA ASN A 103 32.67 37.80 -20.50
C ASN A 103 32.29 37.57 -19.02
N ILE A 104 31.30 36.72 -18.77
CA ILE A 104 30.91 36.32 -17.41
C ILE A 104 32.09 35.64 -16.70
N LEU A 105 32.74 34.66 -17.36
CA LEU A 105 33.89 33.96 -16.82
C LEU A 105 35.02 34.92 -16.46
N TYR A 106 35.28 35.84 -17.33
CA TYR A 106 36.34 36.85 -17.14
C TYR A 106 36.07 37.76 -15.94
N GLN A 107 34.85 38.27 -15.82
CA GLN A 107 34.47 39.10 -14.69
C GLN A 107 34.59 38.32 -13.37
N ILE A 108 34.14 37.07 -13.33
CA ILE A 108 34.27 36.19 -12.15
C ILE A 108 35.74 36.00 -11.79
N ALA A 109 36.58 35.78 -12.79
CA ALA A 109 38.03 35.59 -12.60
C ALA A 109 38.75 36.82 -12.07
N GLN A 110 38.40 38.00 -12.60
CA GLN A 110 38.99 39.28 -12.18
C GLN A 110 38.58 39.66 -10.77
N ASN A 111 37.33 39.45 -10.40
CA ASN A 111 36.74 39.93 -9.17
C ASN A 111 36.79 38.92 -8.01
N SER A 112 37.10 37.62 -8.27
CA SER A 112 37.18 36.58 -7.23
C SER A 112 38.44 36.69 -6.38
N ALA A 113 38.36 37.26 -5.21
CA ALA A 113 39.52 37.54 -4.33
C ALA A 113 39.99 36.34 -3.48
N LYS A 114 39.27 35.23 -3.40
CA LYS A 114 39.53 34.13 -2.44
C LYS A 114 39.83 32.78 -3.08
N LYS A 115 40.72 32.02 -2.47
CA LYS A 115 41.08 30.64 -2.89
C LYS A 115 39.89 29.68 -2.95
N LYS A 116 38.82 29.91 -2.18
CA LYS A 116 37.57 29.16 -2.18
C LYS A 116 36.78 29.43 -3.47
N ASP A 117 36.87 30.62 -4.03
CA ASP A 117 36.13 31.03 -5.21
C ASP A 117 36.70 30.39 -6.48
N LYS A 118 37.99 30.04 -6.49
CA LYS A 118 38.64 29.32 -7.62
C LYS A 118 38.05 27.93 -7.87
N ARG A 119 37.64 27.21 -6.80
CA ARG A 119 36.95 25.92 -6.95
C ARG A 119 35.53 26.09 -7.50
N SER A 120 34.84 27.12 -7.06
CA SER A 120 33.50 27.46 -7.55
C SER A 120 33.56 27.92 -9.01
N PHE A 121 34.59 28.65 -9.41
CA PHE A 121 34.86 29.01 -10.78
C PHE A 121 35.07 27.76 -11.66
N ALA A 122 35.93 26.84 -11.22
CA ALA A 122 36.15 25.58 -11.90
C ALA A 122 34.85 24.80 -12.13
N ALA A 123 33.93 24.79 -11.11
CA ALA A 123 32.62 24.18 -11.22
C ALA A 123 31.72 24.92 -12.23
N PHE A 124 31.79 26.25 -12.34
CA PHE A 124 30.97 27.02 -13.26
C PHE A 124 31.30 26.71 -14.72
N TYR A 125 32.58 26.80 -15.13
CA TYR A 125 32.95 26.53 -16.52
C TYR A 125 32.75 25.05 -16.91
N SER A 126 32.91 24.11 -15.98
CA SER A 126 32.73 22.71 -16.27
C SER A 126 31.26 22.30 -16.56
N LEU A 127 30.30 23.19 -16.30
CA LEU A 127 28.89 22.97 -16.54
C LEU A 127 28.41 23.31 -17.94
N TYR A 128 29.22 23.98 -18.70
CA TYR A 128 28.85 24.43 -20.04
C TYR A 128 29.62 23.68 -21.11
N ALA A 129 28.89 23.32 -22.16
CA ALA A 129 29.46 22.76 -23.38
C ALA A 129 29.03 23.58 -24.60
N ILE A 130 29.86 23.61 -25.60
CA ILE A 130 29.53 24.21 -26.89
C ILE A 130 28.51 23.33 -27.60
N ASN A 131 27.41 23.94 -28.06
CA ASN A 131 26.44 23.26 -28.91
C ASN A 131 26.84 23.42 -30.38
N ALA A 132 27.48 22.40 -30.94
CA ALA A 132 27.89 22.37 -32.33
C ALA A 132 26.74 22.08 -33.32
N ASP A 133 25.63 21.54 -32.87
CA ASP A 133 24.49 21.18 -33.74
C ASP A 133 23.70 22.40 -34.25
N GLN A 134 23.98 23.59 -33.70
CA GLN A 134 23.28 24.84 -34.03
C GLN A 134 24.19 25.87 -34.72
N LEU A 135 25.23 25.42 -35.31
CA LEU A 135 26.01 26.24 -36.19
C LEU A 135 25.23 26.55 -37.47
N ASP A 136 25.22 27.82 -37.88
CA ASP A 136 24.52 28.26 -39.07
C ASP A 136 25.12 27.57 -40.30
N TYR A 137 24.30 26.85 -41.09
CA TYR A 137 24.76 25.98 -42.17
C TYR A 137 25.15 26.72 -43.46
N GLU A 138 24.98 28.02 -43.50
CA GLU A 138 25.36 28.83 -44.68
C GLU A 138 26.87 29.11 -44.75
N LEU A 139 27.64 28.70 -43.75
CA LEU A 139 29.09 28.89 -43.73
C LEU A 139 29.82 27.64 -44.14
N ASP A 140 30.95 27.81 -44.80
CA ASP A 140 31.86 26.74 -45.23
C ASP A 140 32.27 25.90 -44.00
N ARG A 141 31.55 24.80 -43.84
CA ARG A 141 31.66 23.88 -42.72
C ARG A 141 33.07 23.32 -42.57
N ASP A 142 33.78 23.16 -43.67
CA ASP A 142 35.12 22.55 -43.67
C ASP A 142 36.18 23.56 -43.20
N SER A 143 36.10 24.83 -43.59
CA SER A 143 37.01 25.87 -43.09
C SER A 143 36.76 26.22 -41.64
N MET A 144 35.49 26.27 -41.23
CA MET A 144 35.11 26.54 -39.86
C MET A 144 35.50 25.37 -38.93
N THR A 145 35.34 24.15 -39.39
CA THR A 145 35.77 22.95 -38.66
C THR A 145 37.29 22.93 -38.49
N ALA A 146 38.06 23.34 -39.51
CA ALA A 146 39.51 23.43 -39.43
C ALA A 146 39.97 24.48 -38.41
N ASP A 147 39.36 25.66 -38.40
CA ASP A 147 39.69 26.73 -37.44
C ASP A 147 39.34 26.36 -36.00
N VAL A 148 38.20 25.73 -35.80
CA VAL A 148 37.77 25.19 -34.49
C VAL A 148 38.74 24.09 -34.05
N LEU A 149 39.09 23.16 -34.91
CA LEU A 149 40.02 22.07 -34.60
C LEU A 149 41.41 22.59 -34.32
N ASP A 150 41.91 23.60 -35.08
CA ASP A 150 43.22 24.22 -34.83
C ASP A 150 43.26 24.90 -33.48
N PHE A 151 42.22 25.64 -33.13
CA PHE A 151 42.05 26.21 -31.79
C PHE A 151 42.09 25.16 -30.70
N PHE A 152 41.39 24.06 -30.89
CA PHE A 152 41.35 22.94 -29.97
C PHE A 152 42.67 22.19 -29.85
N TYR A 153 43.35 21.94 -30.96
CA TYR A 153 44.64 21.24 -30.96
C TYR A 153 45.72 22.10 -30.32
N THR A 154 45.77 23.40 -30.58
CA THR A 154 46.75 24.32 -30.00
C THR A 154 46.63 24.40 -28.48
N THR A 155 45.43 24.37 -27.96
CA THR A 155 45.14 24.31 -26.50
C THR A 155 45.47 22.97 -25.87
N ARG A 156 45.36 21.86 -26.60
CA ARG A 156 45.72 20.52 -26.14
C ARG A 156 47.22 20.25 -26.05
N GLU A 157 47.99 20.81 -26.95
CA GLU A 157 49.45 20.68 -26.94
C GLU A 157 50.12 21.39 -25.78
N GLU A 158 49.47 22.35 -25.13
CA GLU A 158 49.97 23.04 -23.95
C GLU A 158 49.91 22.22 -22.63
N GLY A 159 49.60 20.92 -22.71
CA GLY A 159 49.80 19.95 -21.62
C GLY A 159 48.83 20.05 -20.46
N LYS A 160 47.67 20.65 -20.64
CA LYS A 160 46.66 20.79 -19.61
C LYS A 160 45.71 19.61 -19.61
N THR A 161 45.55 19.00 -18.44
CA THR A 161 44.60 17.91 -18.20
C THR A 161 43.19 18.43 -18.34
N LEU A 162 42.56 18.08 -19.40
CA LEU A 162 41.17 18.37 -19.69
C LEU A 162 40.29 17.48 -18.83
N HIS A 163 39.23 18.02 -18.21
CA HIS A 163 38.27 17.17 -17.53
C HIS A 163 37.65 16.17 -18.51
N PRO A 164 37.65 14.88 -18.19
CA PRO A 164 36.99 13.89 -19.04
C PRO A 164 35.51 14.21 -19.05
N GLY A 165 35.01 14.75 -20.15
CA GLY A 165 33.60 14.87 -20.39
C GLY A 165 32.94 13.48 -20.33
N LYS A 166 31.83 13.34 -19.68
CA LYS A 166 31.06 12.12 -19.71
C LYS A 166 30.63 11.87 -21.16
N GLY A 167 31.35 10.98 -21.83
CA GLY A 167 30.94 10.21 -23.01
C GLY A 167 30.17 10.87 -24.13
N SER A 168 30.26 12.19 -24.32
CA SER A 168 29.67 12.86 -25.47
C SER A 168 30.74 13.20 -26.51
N GLU A 169 30.33 13.34 -27.76
CA GLU A 169 31.12 13.86 -28.85
C GLU A 169 31.78 15.22 -28.52
N PHE A 170 31.29 15.92 -27.53
CA PHE A 170 31.73 17.19 -26.99
C PHE A 170 32.81 17.09 -25.89
N GLY A 171 33.25 15.90 -25.49
CA GLY A 171 34.27 15.72 -24.43
C GLY A 171 35.55 16.51 -24.60
N VAL A 172 35.93 16.76 -25.82
CA VAL A 172 37.09 17.61 -26.16
C VAL A 172 36.82 19.07 -25.84
N GLN A 173 35.61 19.54 -25.97
CA GLN A 173 35.20 20.95 -25.81
C GLN A 173 35.20 21.42 -24.36
N TRP A 174 34.92 20.54 -23.41
CA TRP A 174 34.96 20.84 -21.98
C TRP A 174 36.34 21.26 -21.49
N GLY A 175 37.37 20.80 -22.16
CA GLY A 175 38.75 21.12 -21.83
C GLY A 175 39.27 22.44 -22.36
N LEU A 176 38.58 23.04 -23.32
CA LEU A 176 39.04 24.30 -23.94
C LEU A 176 38.78 25.53 -23.06
N ILE A 177 37.67 25.52 -22.31
CA ILE A 177 37.30 26.67 -21.49
C ILE A 177 38.37 26.98 -20.43
N PRO A 178 38.91 26.02 -19.67
CA PRO A 178 40.01 26.24 -18.75
C PRO A 178 41.27 26.79 -19.43
N ALA A 179 41.67 26.19 -20.55
CA ALA A 179 42.84 26.60 -21.28
C ALA A 179 42.70 28.02 -21.87
N TYR A 180 41.54 28.36 -22.39
CA TYR A 180 41.20 29.69 -22.84
C TYR A 180 41.23 30.72 -21.70
N TYR A 181 40.69 30.40 -20.56
CA TYR A 181 40.71 31.22 -19.34
C TYR A 181 42.15 31.51 -18.86
N GLU A 182 43.02 30.55 -18.86
CA GLU A 182 44.41 30.74 -18.47
C GLU A 182 45.17 31.60 -19.50
N ARG A 183 44.85 31.50 -20.77
CA ARG A 183 45.35 32.42 -21.78
C ARG A 183 44.85 33.84 -21.57
N ILE A 184 43.57 34.03 -21.29
CA ILE A 184 42.98 35.32 -20.92
C ILE A 184 43.74 35.95 -19.74
N ASN A 185 44.08 35.15 -18.73
CA ASN A 185 44.82 35.63 -17.55
C ASN A 185 46.31 35.84 -17.79
N SER A 186 46.92 35.08 -18.68
CA SER A 186 48.35 35.17 -18.95
C SER A 186 48.74 36.36 -19.88
N GLU A 187 47.81 36.78 -20.72
CA GLU A 187 48.03 37.92 -21.64
C GLU A 187 47.41 39.22 -21.07
N SER A 188 48.13 39.88 -20.19
CA SER A 188 47.65 41.04 -19.44
C SER A 188 47.35 42.30 -20.27
N ASN A 189 47.68 42.30 -21.57
CA ASN A 189 47.66 43.49 -22.39
C ASN A 189 46.54 43.60 -23.43
N LYS A 190 45.65 42.56 -23.54
CA LYS A 190 44.54 42.60 -24.48
C LYS A 190 43.22 42.53 -23.73
N THR A 191 42.27 43.33 -24.13
CA THR A 191 40.87 43.24 -23.63
C THR A 191 40.20 41.98 -24.12
N ILE A 192 39.14 41.50 -23.45
CA ILE A 192 38.33 40.36 -23.86
C ILE A 192 37.84 40.54 -25.30
N SER A 193 37.36 41.76 -25.61
CA SER A 193 36.88 42.10 -26.94
C SER A 193 37.91 41.95 -28.03
N GLU A 194 39.18 42.22 -27.72
CA GLU A 194 40.30 42.06 -28.66
C GLU A 194 40.64 40.56 -28.87
N ARG A 195 40.52 39.75 -27.86
CA ARG A 195 40.79 38.32 -27.95
C ARG A 195 39.66 37.53 -28.61
N ILE A 196 38.42 37.88 -28.32
CA ILE A 196 37.27 37.30 -29.01
C ILE A 196 37.36 37.65 -30.51
N ARG A 197 37.85 38.86 -30.86
CA ARG A 197 38.07 39.24 -32.22
C ARG A 197 39.15 38.39 -32.94
N ASP A 198 40.11 37.84 -32.20
CA ASP A 198 41.14 36.95 -32.75
C ASP A 198 40.59 35.56 -33.13
N TYR A 199 39.40 35.23 -32.68
CA TYR A 199 38.67 34.01 -33.03
C TYR A 199 37.21 34.34 -33.46
N PRO A 200 37.02 34.98 -34.59
CA PRO A 200 35.76 35.55 -35.04
C PRO A 200 34.63 34.51 -35.25
N PHE A 201 34.99 33.29 -35.59
CA PHE A 201 34.05 32.19 -35.76
C PHE A 201 33.30 31.82 -34.44
N VAL A 202 33.99 31.98 -33.30
CA VAL A 202 33.40 31.70 -31.99
C VAL A 202 32.32 32.73 -31.61
N GLN A 203 32.46 33.96 -32.07
CA GLN A 203 31.51 35.06 -31.80
C GLN A 203 30.19 34.89 -32.52
N GLN A 204 30.23 34.27 -33.70
CA GLN A 204 29.09 34.30 -34.62
C GLN A 204 28.16 33.09 -34.50
N PHE A 205 28.65 31.90 -34.06
CA PHE A 205 27.96 30.65 -34.29
C PHE A 205 27.90 29.69 -33.10
N ALA A 206 28.63 29.89 -32.03
CA ALA A 206 28.69 28.98 -30.93
C ALA A 206 27.86 29.43 -29.72
N PHE A 207 26.99 28.56 -29.24
CA PHE A 207 26.28 28.73 -27.98
C PHE A 207 26.90 27.84 -26.90
N MET A 208 26.92 28.35 -25.67
CA MET A 208 27.24 27.55 -24.50
C MET A 208 25.96 27.07 -23.87
N VAL A 209 25.85 25.78 -23.67
CA VAL A 209 24.69 25.10 -23.06
C VAL A 209 25.05 24.57 -21.67
N CYS A 210 24.32 24.99 -20.67
CA CYS A 210 24.47 24.53 -19.30
C CYS A 210 23.95 23.10 -19.13
N ASP A 211 24.68 22.27 -18.39
CA ASP A 211 24.26 20.93 -18.06
C ASP A 211 22.86 20.93 -17.39
N SER A 212 21.92 20.19 -17.99
CA SER A 212 20.56 20.08 -17.50
C SER A 212 20.42 19.25 -16.21
N THR A 213 21.46 18.46 -15.88
CA THR A 213 21.46 17.56 -14.70
C THR A 213 21.97 18.23 -13.43
N ILE A 214 22.38 19.50 -13.49
CA ILE A 214 22.92 20.23 -12.36
C ILE A 214 21.94 20.33 -11.19
N GLN A 215 22.44 20.06 -9.99
CA GLN A 215 21.63 20.14 -8.77
C GLN A 215 21.30 21.58 -8.39
N ALA A 216 20.10 21.79 -7.84
CA ALA A 216 19.63 23.11 -7.43
C ALA A 216 20.54 23.78 -6.36
N SER A 217 21.19 23.00 -5.49
CA SER A 217 22.19 23.50 -4.53
C SER A 217 23.40 24.10 -5.22
N ASP A 218 23.84 23.52 -6.32
CA ASP A 218 24.96 24.02 -7.11
C ASP A 218 24.55 25.24 -7.91
N LEU A 219 23.37 25.28 -8.49
CA LEU A 219 22.83 26.48 -9.16
C LEU A 219 22.75 27.67 -8.22
N LYS A 220 22.28 27.48 -6.97
CA LYS A 220 22.22 28.54 -5.97
C LYS A 220 23.63 29.07 -5.63
N ARG A 221 24.62 28.20 -5.53
CA ARG A 221 26.00 28.55 -5.28
C ARG A 221 26.58 29.33 -6.45
N LEU A 222 26.31 28.89 -7.68
CA LEU A 222 26.77 29.54 -8.90
C LEU A 222 26.09 30.90 -9.11
N GLU A 223 24.80 31.01 -8.84
CA GLU A 223 24.08 32.28 -8.84
C GLU A 223 24.74 33.30 -7.91
N GLN A 224 25.04 32.88 -6.67
CA GLN A 224 25.76 33.78 -5.74
C GLN A 224 27.12 34.25 -6.30
N MET A 225 27.86 33.36 -6.97
CA MET A 225 29.11 33.68 -7.55
C MET A 225 28.97 34.70 -8.72
N VAL A 226 27.97 34.50 -9.57
CA VAL A 226 27.64 35.44 -10.67
C VAL A 226 27.23 36.80 -10.08
N LYS A 227 26.32 36.86 -9.13
CA LYS A 227 25.84 38.10 -8.49
C LYS A 227 26.92 38.88 -7.77
N LEU A 228 27.90 38.21 -7.17
CA LEU A 228 28.94 38.86 -6.40
C LEU A 228 30.12 39.35 -7.27
N ASN A 229 30.32 38.76 -8.45
CA ASN A 229 31.53 38.97 -9.22
C ASN A 229 31.30 39.55 -10.62
N THR A 230 30.05 39.70 -11.04
CA THR A 230 29.70 40.19 -12.38
C THR A 230 28.61 41.26 -12.32
N ASP A 231 28.41 42.00 -13.39
CA ASP A 231 27.29 42.89 -13.66
C ASP A 231 26.13 42.22 -14.39
N TYR A 232 26.21 40.91 -14.56
CA TYR A 232 25.19 40.12 -15.26
C TYR A 232 23.86 40.15 -14.49
N SER A 233 22.75 40.46 -15.20
CA SER A 233 21.42 40.63 -14.60
C SER A 233 20.38 39.63 -15.17
N ASN A 234 19.25 39.54 -14.51
CA ASN A 234 18.13 38.74 -15.01
C ASN A 234 17.57 39.26 -16.34
N GLU A 235 17.61 40.58 -16.55
CA GLU A 235 17.21 41.19 -17.82
C GLU A 235 18.15 40.77 -18.94
N GLN A 236 19.46 40.76 -18.65
CA GLN A 236 20.47 40.31 -19.61
C GLN A 236 20.31 38.83 -19.92
N MET A 237 20.04 38.00 -18.91
CA MET A 237 19.78 36.57 -19.08
C MET A 237 18.56 36.32 -19.96
N THR A 238 17.50 37.11 -19.81
CA THR A 238 16.31 37.02 -20.65
C THR A 238 16.63 37.34 -22.11
N ILE A 239 17.45 38.38 -22.35
CA ILE A 239 17.90 38.74 -23.69
C ILE A 239 18.77 37.61 -24.29
N ASP A 240 19.70 37.04 -23.50
CA ASP A 240 20.59 35.99 -23.93
C ASP A 240 19.87 34.70 -24.26
N HIS A 241 18.85 34.36 -23.47
CA HIS A 241 17.96 33.23 -23.76
C HIS A 241 17.17 33.46 -25.06
N ALA A 242 16.64 34.66 -25.28
CA ALA A 242 15.92 34.97 -26.51
C ALA A 242 16.84 34.95 -27.76
N GLU A 243 18.05 35.50 -27.66
CA GLU A 243 19.06 35.49 -28.74
C GLU A 243 19.51 34.07 -29.11
N THR A 244 19.48 33.15 -28.13
CA THR A 244 19.89 31.76 -28.34
C THR A 244 18.71 30.82 -28.58
N GLU A 245 17.50 31.38 -28.79
CA GLU A 245 16.25 30.60 -28.95
C GLU A 245 16.04 29.60 -27.82
N TYR A 246 16.53 29.91 -26.63
CA TYR A 246 16.27 29.10 -25.46
C TYR A 246 14.86 29.41 -24.95
N SER A 247 13.96 28.50 -25.20
CA SER A 247 12.78 28.37 -24.36
C SER A 247 13.15 27.52 -23.14
N ALA A 248 12.88 28.01 -21.93
CA ALA A 248 12.85 27.14 -20.77
C ALA A 248 12.10 25.87 -21.17
N SER A 249 12.68 24.72 -20.94
CA SER A 249 12.10 23.45 -21.43
C SER A 249 10.61 23.49 -21.16
N ASP A 250 9.77 23.14 -22.12
CA ASP A 250 8.31 23.08 -21.99
C ASP A 250 7.85 22.15 -20.84
N LYS A 251 8.80 21.57 -20.15
CA LYS A 251 8.59 20.66 -19.05
C LYS A 251 8.42 21.45 -17.75
N ILE A 252 7.17 21.60 -17.33
CA ILE A 252 6.84 22.14 -16.01
C ILE A 252 7.52 21.28 -14.94
N PRO A 253 8.25 21.87 -13.99
CA PRO A 253 8.93 21.08 -12.95
C PRO A 253 7.94 20.28 -12.11
N ALA A 254 8.39 19.16 -11.54
CA ALA A 254 7.58 18.33 -10.68
C ALA A 254 7.16 19.11 -9.43
N LEU A 255 5.93 19.59 -9.44
CA LEU A 255 5.35 20.37 -8.37
C LEU A 255 4.02 19.77 -7.93
N PHE A 256 3.94 19.32 -6.68
CA PHE A 256 2.74 18.72 -6.12
C PHE A 256 2.17 19.62 -5.02
N LYS A 257 0.94 20.12 -5.23
CA LYS A 257 0.23 20.94 -4.24
C LYS A 257 -0.87 20.11 -3.59
N MET A 258 -0.85 20.01 -2.27
CA MET A 258 -1.84 19.26 -1.48
C MET A 258 -1.95 19.80 -0.07
N ALA A 259 -2.98 19.40 0.65
CA ALA A 259 -3.17 19.82 2.03
C ALA A 259 -3.59 18.65 2.91
N ILE A 260 -3.09 18.64 4.13
CA ILE A 260 -3.57 17.79 5.21
C ILE A 260 -4.33 18.64 6.22
N GLU A 261 -5.47 18.15 6.65
CA GLU A 261 -6.23 18.68 7.76
C GLU A 261 -6.05 17.78 8.98
N TYR A 262 -5.72 18.40 10.09
CA TYR A 262 -5.60 17.78 11.41
C TYR A 262 -6.71 18.35 12.29
N THR A 263 -7.65 17.50 12.68
CA THR A 263 -8.77 17.91 13.52
C THR A 263 -8.87 17.03 14.76
N ILE A 264 -9.33 17.59 15.86
CA ILE A 264 -9.61 16.86 17.08
C ILE A 264 -11.11 16.63 17.17
N ASN A 265 -11.50 15.37 17.41
CA ASN A 265 -12.86 14.95 17.67
C ASN A 265 -12.94 14.15 18.99
N GLU A 266 -14.09 13.58 19.30
CA GLU A 266 -14.31 12.78 20.51
C GLU A 266 -13.44 11.52 20.62
N TYR A 267 -12.95 11.01 19.47
CA TYR A 267 -12.08 9.82 19.40
C TYR A 267 -10.58 10.16 19.41
N GLY A 268 -10.21 11.42 19.30
CA GLY A 268 -8.83 11.88 19.29
C GLY A 268 -8.48 12.69 18.04
N LEU A 269 -7.34 12.37 17.39
CA LEU A 269 -6.84 13.11 16.23
C LEU A 269 -7.32 12.48 14.93
N GLN A 270 -8.00 13.26 14.10
CA GLN A 270 -8.34 12.87 12.74
C GLN A 270 -7.45 13.59 11.73
N ILE A 271 -6.93 12.85 10.77
CA ILE A 271 -6.05 13.32 9.70
C ILE A 271 -6.77 13.08 8.37
N ARG A 272 -6.89 14.14 7.55
CA ARG A 272 -7.63 14.08 6.29
C ARG A 272 -6.84 14.70 5.16
N LEU A 273 -6.81 14.03 4.00
CA LEU A 273 -6.36 14.59 2.72
C LEU A 273 -7.42 14.31 1.65
N ASN A 274 -7.87 15.35 0.96
CA ASN A 274 -8.77 15.18 -0.17
C ASN A 274 -7.98 14.92 -1.45
N ALA A 275 -8.10 13.72 -2.02
CA ALA A 275 -7.40 13.31 -3.24
C ALA A 275 -7.80 14.13 -4.47
N GLY A 276 -9.05 14.62 -4.51
CA GLY A 276 -9.54 15.49 -5.57
C GLY A 276 -8.87 16.87 -5.60
N ASN A 277 -8.27 17.29 -4.48
CA ASN A 277 -7.59 18.59 -4.36
C ASN A 277 -6.08 18.52 -4.58
N VAL A 278 -5.52 17.35 -4.86
CA VAL A 278 -4.11 17.21 -5.24
C VAL A 278 -3.91 17.78 -6.64
N ARG A 279 -3.00 18.75 -6.78
CA ARG A 279 -2.70 19.46 -8.03
C ARG A 279 -1.24 19.21 -8.43
N PHE A 280 -1.04 18.80 -9.64
CA PHE A 280 0.26 18.62 -10.29
C PHE A 280 0.08 18.55 -11.81
N ASP A 281 1.14 18.67 -12.56
CA ASP A 281 1.13 18.45 -14.02
C ASP A 281 1.05 16.94 -14.32
N SER A 282 -0.17 16.46 -14.55
CA SER A 282 -0.43 15.05 -14.86
C SER A 282 -0.04 14.64 -16.29
N SER A 283 0.35 15.58 -17.14
CA SER A 283 0.83 15.28 -18.50
C SER A 283 2.24 14.73 -18.46
N ASN A 284 3.10 15.30 -17.60
CA ASN A 284 4.50 14.94 -17.48
C ASN A 284 4.80 13.98 -16.30
N TYR A 285 3.98 13.98 -15.27
CA TYR A 285 4.21 13.23 -14.04
C TYR A 285 3.04 12.32 -13.70
N LYS A 286 3.33 11.13 -13.20
CA LYS A 286 2.32 10.16 -12.76
C LYS A 286 2.46 9.94 -11.28
N LEU A 287 1.46 10.38 -10.50
CA LEU A 287 1.43 10.19 -9.05
C LEU A 287 1.27 8.71 -8.71
N SER A 288 2.23 8.15 -7.98
CA SER A 288 2.22 6.74 -7.59
C SER A 288 1.63 6.51 -6.22
N ASN A 289 2.04 7.33 -5.25
CA ASN A 289 1.73 7.08 -3.85
C ASN A 289 1.83 8.35 -3.01
N ILE A 290 0.98 8.46 -1.99
CA ILE A 290 1.04 9.49 -0.94
C ILE A 290 1.10 8.77 0.39
N SER A 291 2.22 8.87 1.12
CA SER A 291 2.36 8.30 2.47
C SER A 291 2.10 9.34 3.54
N PHE A 292 1.34 8.96 4.56
CA PHE A 292 0.99 9.81 5.68
C PHE A 292 1.88 9.52 6.88
N LEU A 293 2.48 10.55 7.45
CA LEU A 293 3.12 10.56 8.75
C LEU A 293 4.04 9.35 9.00
N PRO A 294 5.07 9.10 8.14
CA PRO A 294 5.82 7.85 8.16
C PRO A 294 6.46 7.49 9.51
N TYR A 295 6.75 8.48 10.36
CA TYR A 295 7.33 8.25 11.69
C TYR A 295 6.53 8.91 12.83
N ALA A 296 5.24 9.22 12.60
CA ALA A 296 4.37 9.68 13.69
C ALA A 296 4.18 8.58 14.73
N GLY A 297 4.49 8.89 15.98
CA GLY A 297 4.40 7.92 17.07
C GLY A 297 5.37 6.73 16.93
N ALA A 298 6.48 6.91 16.21
CA ALA A 298 7.51 5.90 16.08
C ALA A 298 8.10 5.51 17.43
N ALA A 299 8.30 4.22 17.65
CA ALA A 299 8.86 3.69 18.88
C ALA A 299 10.37 3.48 18.78
N ASP A 300 11.07 3.68 19.90
CA ASP A 300 12.49 3.39 20.03
C ASP A 300 12.69 1.90 20.33
N THR A 301 13.40 1.19 19.46
CA THR A 301 13.68 -0.24 19.59
C THR A 301 14.63 -0.59 20.77
N ASN A 302 15.13 0.40 21.48
CA ASN A 302 15.84 0.19 22.75
C ASN A 302 14.89 0.02 23.94
N ASN A 303 13.63 0.42 23.79
CA ASN A 303 12.59 0.28 24.80
C ASN A 303 11.76 -1.01 24.55
N GLU A 304 11.05 -1.45 25.57
CA GLU A 304 10.04 -2.50 25.42
C GLU A 304 8.84 -1.95 24.64
N GLY A 305 8.11 -2.83 23.96
CA GLY A 305 6.91 -2.42 23.22
C GLY A 305 6.67 -3.24 21.96
N PHE A 306 5.72 -2.79 21.17
CA PHE A 306 5.37 -3.52 19.94
C PHE A 306 4.67 -2.64 18.89
N ILE A 307 4.70 -3.12 17.67
CA ILE A 307 3.83 -2.67 16.57
C ILE A 307 2.72 -3.71 16.39
N LEU A 308 1.46 -3.27 16.37
CA LEU A 308 0.31 -4.07 15.96
C LEU A 308 0.10 -3.90 14.45
N SER A 309 0.13 -5.00 13.70
CA SER A 309 -0.24 -5.08 12.29
C SER A 309 -1.53 -5.89 12.11
N PRO A 310 -2.44 -5.50 11.19
CA PRO A 310 -3.72 -6.17 10.99
C PRO A 310 -3.60 -7.46 10.16
N ASP A 311 -2.49 -8.17 10.24
CA ASP A 311 -2.28 -9.43 9.56
C ASP A 311 -3.02 -10.57 10.27
N GLY A 312 -3.91 -11.25 9.54
CA GLY A 312 -4.78 -12.26 10.09
C GLY A 312 -5.72 -11.73 11.16
N SER A 313 -5.76 -12.38 12.32
CA SER A 313 -6.48 -11.89 13.49
C SER A 313 -5.84 -10.65 14.10
N GLY A 314 -4.56 -10.52 13.97
CA GLY A 314 -3.69 -9.45 14.47
C GLY A 314 -2.32 -10.01 14.85
N THR A 315 -1.26 -9.32 14.49
CA THR A 315 0.11 -9.73 14.80
C THR A 315 0.84 -8.65 15.57
N ILE A 316 1.67 -9.09 16.52
CA ILE A 316 2.56 -8.24 17.31
C ILE A 316 3.98 -8.42 16.80
N ILE A 317 4.62 -7.29 16.46
CA ILE A 317 6.03 -7.18 16.14
C ILE A 317 6.71 -6.51 17.34
N ARG A 318 7.42 -7.27 18.17
CA ARG A 318 8.06 -6.73 19.37
C ARG A 318 9.29 -5.91 19.03
N LEU A 319 9.47 -4.78 19.72
CA LEU A 319 10.58 -3.86 19.47
C LEU A 319 11.93 -4.52 19.76
N GLU A 320 12.02 -5.29 20.84
CA GLU A 320 13.24 -6.00 21.24
C GLU A 320 13.68 -7.06 20.21
N ASP A 321 12.72 -7.72 19.53
CA ASP A 321 13.01 -8.75 18.52
C ASP A 321 13.55 -8.18 17.21
N ILE A 322 13.24 -6.93 16.91
CA ILE A 322 13.64 -6.26 15.66
C ILE A 322 14.82 -5.29 15.83
N LYS A 323 15.30 -5.12 17.05
CA LYS A 323 16.43 -4.23 17.35
C LYS A 323 17.63 -4.52 16.44
N GLY A 324 18.13 -3.49 15.77
CA GLY A 324 19.27 -3.60 14.86
C GLY A 324 18.97 -4.24 13.50
N GLN A 325 17.76 -4.72 13.25
CA GLN A 325 17.34 -5.27 11.96
C GLN A 325 16.73 -4.18 11.08
N GLN A 326 17.35 -3.87 9.96
CA GLN A 326 16.79 -2.94 8.97
C GLN A 326 15.82 -3.68 8.05
N PHE A 327 14.55 -3.21 7.99
CA PHE A 327 13.58 -3.73 7.03
C PHE A 327 12.45 -2.75 6.76
N THR A 328 11.78 -3.00 5.63
CA THR A 328 10.51 -2.36 5.26
C THR A 328 9.62 -3.44 4.67
N THR A 329 8.41 -3.59 5.19
CA THR A 329 7.38 -4.47 4.61
C THR A 329 6.16 -3.64 4.28
N THR A 330 5.52 -3.95 3.15
CA THR A 330 4.33 -3.21 2.68
C THR A 330 3.28 -4.19 2.20
N SER A 331 2.07 -4.08 2.73
CA SER A 331 0.95 -4.97 2.41
C SER A 331 -0.30 -4.18 2.05
N SER A 332 -1.05 -4.70 1.07
CA SER A 332 -2.28 -4.05 0.61
C SER A 332 -3.44 -4.34 1.55
N MET A 333 -4.21 -3.32 1.89
CA MET A 333 -5.44 -3.48 2.66
C MET A 333 -6.47 -4.29 1.86
N TYR A 334 -7.17 -5.22 2.51
CA TYR A 334 -8.14 -6.15 1.93
C TYR A 334 -7.58 -7.07 0.84
N GLY A 335 -6.30 -7.41 0.92
CA GLY A 335 -5.65 -8.39 0.05
C GLY A 335 -5.28 -7.87 -1.34
N GLN A 336 -5.02 -8.80 -2.23
CA GLN A 336 -4.54 -8.54 -3.57
C GLN A 336 -5.66 -8.01 -4.48
N ASP A 337 -5.29 -7.13 -5.39
CA ASP A 337 -6.12 -6.71 -6.51
C ASP A 337 -5.75 -7.52 -7.76
N TYR A 338 -6.66 -8.35 -8.24
CA TYR A 338 -6.42 -9.26 -9.36
C TYR A 338 -6.53 -8.59 -10.73
N ALA A 339 -6.94 -7.33 -10.79
CA ALA A 339 -6.96 -6.55 -12.02
C ALA A 339 -5.59 -6.01 -12.45
N TYR A 340 -4.53 -6.27 -11.67
CA TYR A 340 -3.16 -5.93 -12.07
C TYR A 340 -2.51 -7.08 -12.83
N HIS A 341 -1.86 -6.75 -13.94
CA HIS A 341 -1.12 -7.70 -14.76
C HIS A 341 0.12 -8.25 -14.03
N THR A 342 0.85 -7.36 -13.35
CA THR A 342 2.01 -7.73 -12.55
C THR A 342 1.61 -8.15 -11.15
N VAL A 343 1.44 -9.43 -10.97
CA VAL A 343 1.27 -10.02 -9.63
C VAL A 343 2.63 -10.43 -9.11
N SER A 344 3.15 -9.67 -8.14
CA SER A 344 4.40 -10.00 -7.48
C SER A 344 4.18 -11.01 -6.36
N GLY A 345 4.32 -12.28 -6.64
CA GLY A 345 4.31 -13.35 -5.63
C GLY A 345 2.96 -13.53 -4.90
N ALA A 346 2.87 -14.56 -4.08
CA ALA A 346 1.71 -14.76 -3.21
C ALA A 346 1.75 -13.74 -2.07
N ASN A 347 0.70 -12.96 -1.94
CA ASN A 347 0.48 -12.12 -0.77
C ASN A 347 0.21 -13.05 0.41
N LYS A 348 1.06 -13.02 1.43
CA LYS A 348 0.93 -13.92 2.59
C LYS A 348 0.12 -13.30 3.72
N GLU A 349 0.16 -11.97 3.84
CA GLU A 349 -0.58 -11.25 4.86
C GLU A 349 -2.05 -11.11 4.49
N VAL A 350 -2.93 -11.33 5.47
CA VAL A 350 -4.37 -11.30 5.32
C VAL A 350 -4.94 -10.12 6.09
N MET A 351 -4.97 -8.94 5.46
CA MET A 351 -5.45 -7.71 6.10
C MET A 351 -6.96 -7.54 5.93
N ARG A 352 -7.73 -7.79 6.98
CA ARG A 352 -9.20 -7.73 6.97
C ARG A 352 -9.77 -6.46 7.59
N TYR A 353 -9.01 -5.77 8.41
CA TYR A 353 -9.43 -4.53 9.06
C TYR A 353 -8.36 -3.45 8.90
N PRO A 354 -8.76 -2.18 8.72
CA PRO A 354 -7.84 -1.10 8.37
C PRO A 354 -7.23 -0.42 9.61
N GLY A 355 -6.87 -1.21 10.64
CA GLY A 355 -6.36 -0.70 11.91
C GLY A 355 -4.93 -1.16 12.17
N PHE A 356 -4.13 -0.33 12.82
CA PHE A 356 -2.75 -0.60 13.21
C PHE A 356 -2.38 0.21 14.46
N GLY A 357 -1.28 -0.11 15.10
CA GLY A 357 -0.90 0.67 16.28
C GLY A 357 0.55 0.47 16.71
N VAL A 358 0.98 1.33 17.62
CA VAL A 358 2.31 1.27 18.25
C VAL A 358 2.14 1.45 19.75
N VAL A 359 2.86 0.66 20.50
CA VAL A 359 3.03 0.82 21.96
C VAL A 359 4.51 0.84 22.28
N GLU A 360 4.91 1.77 23.16
CA GLU A 360 6.25 1.84 23.72
C GLU A 360 6.15 1.94 25.24
N THR A 361 7.01 1.21 25.95
CA THR A 361 7.10 1.23 27.40
C THR A 361 8.46 1.77 27.79
N ILE A 362 8.46 2.93 28.44
CA ILE A 362 9.68 3.58 28.94
C ILE A 362 9.88 3.18 30.41
N THR A 363 11.06 2.70 30.73
CA THR A 363 11.47 2.37 32.10
C THR A 363 12.32 3.50 32.62
N LYS A 364 11.84 4.15 33.70
CA LYS A 364 12.59 5.17 34.44
C LYS A 364 12.98 4.63 35.83
N LYS A 365 14.16 4.99 36.32
CA LYS A 365 14.57 4.70 37.68
C LYS A 365 14.09 5.83 38.58
N GLU A 366 13.34 5.46 39.60
CA GLU A 366 12.91 6.37 40.66
C GLU A 366 13.64 6.04 41.94
N GLU A 367 14.22 7.05 42.54
CA GLU A 367 14.78 6.94 43.89
C GLU A 367 13.67 7.17 44.91
N TYR A 368 13.58 6.30 45.90
CA TYR A 368 12.64 6.44 47.00
C TYR A 368 13.33 6.13 48.33
N GLU A 369 12.87 6.78 49.39
CA GLU A 369 13.33 6.51 50.73
C GLU A 369 12.63 5.24 51.26
N ASP A 370 13.43 4.31 51.76
CA ASP A 370 12.95 3.10 52.43
C ASP A 370 13.60 3.04 53.83
N THR A 371 12.99 2.33 54.73
CA THR A 371 13.50 2.18 56.11
C THR A 371 13.99 0.76 56.27
N GLU A 372 15.29 0.60 56.46
CA GLU A 372 15.90 -0.67 56.81
C GLU A 372 16.10 -0.78 58.29
N ILE A 373 15.74 -1.94 58.87
CA ILE A 373 15.96 -2.28 60.25
C ILE A 373 17.24 -3.09 60.33
N TYR A 374 18.20 -2.64 61.09
CA TYR A 374 19.41 -3.41 61.36
C TYR A 374 19.62 -3.54 62.89
N VAL A 375 20.30 -4.57 63.30
CA VAL A 375 20.66 -4.79 64.72
C VAL A 375 22.04 -4.24 64.92
N ASP A 376 22.18 -3.31 65.88
CA ASP A 376 23.47 -2.68 66.26
C ASP A 376 24.39 -3.63 67.06
N GLU A 377 25.60 -3.22 67.34
CA GLU A 377 26.59 -3.99 68.06
C GLU A 377 26.17 -4.37 69.51
N ASN A 378 25.11 -3.71 70.01
CA ASN A 378 24.56 -3.99 71.33
C ASN A 378 23.36 -4.94 71.25
N GLY A 379 22.95 -5.36 70.08
CA GLY A 379 21.79 -6.23 69.88
C GLY A 379 20.47 -5.50 69.88
N GLU A 380 20.44 -4.16 69.70
CA GLU A 380 19.23 -3.36 69.63
C GLU A 380 18.84 -3.09 68.13
N GLU A 381 17.54 -3.17 67.85
CA GLU A 381 17.01 -2.87 66.53
C GLU A 381 17.08 -1.33 66.30
N GLN A 382 17.78 -0.95 65.23
CA GLN A 382 17.89 0.42 64.76
C GLN A 382 17.26 0.54 63.40
N THR A 383 16.79 1.73 63.07
CA THR A 383 16.23 2.04 61.76
C THR A 383 17.12 3.05 61.03
N GLU A 384 17.45 2.75 59.78
CA GLU A 384 18.17 3.66 58.90
C GLU A 384 17.34 3.94 57.65
N THR A 385 17.27 5.19 57.26
CA THR A 385 16.64 5.58 55.99
C THR A 385 17.65 5.37 54.85
N VAL A 386 17.37 4.46 53.99
CA VAL A 386 18.20 4.17 52.81
C VAL A 386 17.47 4.61 51.52
N ILE A 387 18.24 5.18 50.61
CA ILE A 387 17.71 5.51 49.28
C ILE A 387 17.80 4.25 48.41
N LYS A 388 16.64 3.75 48.01
CA LYS A 388 16.51 2.63 47.08
C LYS A 388 16.05 3.13 45.73
N THR A 389 16.38 2.38 44.68
CA THR A 389 15.89 2.64 43.33
C THR A 389 14.88 1.58 42.92
N ARG A 390 13.78 2.02 42.34
CA ARG A 390 12.82 1.11 41.68
C ARG A 390 12.63 1.50 40.22
N ASP A 391 12.37 0.50 39.40
CA ASP A 391 12.02 0.73 38.00
C ASP A 391 10.53 1.05 37.90
N ILE A 392 10.21 2.24 37.39
CA ILE A 392 8.85 2.63 37.03
C ILE A 392 8.69 2.49 35.55
N LYS A 393 7.74 1.63 35.12
CA LYS A 393 7.37 1.45 33.72
C LYS A 393 6.16 2.31 33.39
N SER A 394 6.26 3.09 32.32
CA SER A 394 5.16 3.88 31.78
C SER A 394 4.97 3.51 30.31
N SER A 395 3.78 3.00 29.97
CA SER A 395 3.42 2.63 28.62
C SER A 395 2.59 3.74 27.98
N HIS A 396 2.79 3.97 26.70
CA HIS A 396 2.00 4.88 25.88
C HIS A 396 1.93 4.33 24.46
N GLY A 397 0.88 4.68 23.78
CA GLY A 397 0.65 4.17 22.45
C GLY A 397 -0.52 4.84 21.74
N TYR A 398 -0.75 4.39 20.54
CA TYR A 398 -1.91 4.79 19.75
C TYR A 398 -2.45 3.62 18.93
N PHE A 399 -3.73 3.72 18.60
CA PHE A 399 -4.35 2.92 17.57
C PHE A 399 -4.76 3.83 16.40
N GLY A 400 -4.34 3.51 15.19
CA GLY A 400 -4.66 4.23 13.97
C GLY A 400 -5.67 3.42 13.16
N LEU A 401 -6.74 4.06 12.69
CA LEU A 401 -7.80 3.46 11.89
C LEU A 401 -8.00 4.24 10.60
N ILE A 402 -7.86 3.60 9.44
CA ILE A 402 -8.18 4.22 8.15
C ILE A 402 -9.69 4.16 7.96
N THR A 403 -10.37 5.29 8.12
CA THR A 403 -11.83 5.39 8.06
C THR A 403 -12.36 5.65 6.65
N GLU A 404 -11.56 6.28 5.78
CA GLU A 404 -11.89 6.47 4.36
C GLU A 404 -10.67 6.22 3.46
N GLY A 405 -10.92 5.61 2.30
CA GLY A 405 -9.88 5.28 1.31
C GLY A 405 -9.07 4.02 1.63
N ALA A 406 -9.50 3.22 2.60
CA ALA A 406 -8.79 2.01 3.03
C ALA A 406 -8.53 1.02 1.89
N THR A 407 -9.45 0.88 0.94
CA THR A 407 -9.32 -0.05 -0.20
C THR A 407 -8.19 0.31 -1.17
N LEU A 408 -7.77 1.59 -1.15
CA LEU A 408 -6.66 2.12 -1.96
C LEU A 408 -5.39 2.28 -1.13
N SER A 409 -5.37 1.77 0.09
CA SER A 409 -4.25 1.92 1.01
C SER A 409 -3.33 0.70 1.04
N LYS A 410 -2.09 0.99 1.38
CA LYS A 410 -1.09 -0.01 1.80
C LYS A 410 -0.58 0.37 3.18
N LEU A 411 -0.38 -0.62 4.02
CA LEU A 411 0.26 -0.45 5.32
C LEU A 411 1.74 -0.81 5.19
N THR A 412 2.60 0.06 5.69
CA THR A 412 4.05 -0.16 5.70
C THR A 412 4.54 -0.22 7.14
N VAL A 413 5.25 -1.28 7.49
CA VAL A 413 6.02 -1.40 8.73
C VAL A 413 7.48 -1.20 8.39
N VAL A 414 8.15 -0.31 9.09
CA VAL A 414 9.54 0.06 8.85
C VAL A 414 10.34 0.04 10.16
N ASN A 415 11.56 -0.48 10.07
CA ASN A 415 12.56 -0.37 11.13
C ASN A 415 13.89 0.10 10.57
N GLY A 416 14.45 1.14 11.18
CA GLY A 416 15.71 1.75 10.74
C GLY A 416 16.94 0.90 10.99
N GLY A 417 16.90 0.00 11.95
CA GLY A 417 17.99 -0.92 12.30
C GLY A 417 19.27 -0.21 12.68
N SER A 418 20.30 -0.29 11.81
CA SER A 418 21.59 0.39 12.04
C SER A 418 21.60 1.87 11.63
N LEU A 419 20.61 2.33 10.86
CA LEU A 419 20.55 3.73 10.41
C LEU A 419 19.99 4.65 11.50
N HIS A 420 18.99 4.18 12.23
CA HIS A 420 18.37 4.84 13.37
C HIS A 420 17.56 3.84 14.19
N MET A 421 17.28 4.13 15.45
CA MET A 421 16.62 3.22 16.38
C MET A 421 15.10 3.16 16.26
N PHE A 422 14.48 3.94 15.38
CA PHE A 422 13.03 4.05 15.32
C PHE A 422 12.41 2.96 14.45
N ALA A 423 11.34 2.35 14.98
CA ALA A 423 10.41 1.51 14.26
C ALA A 423 9.05 2.20 14.17
N SER A 424 8.36 2.06 13.05
CA SER A 424 7.09 2.72 12.79
C SER A 424 6.17 1.90 11.89
N VAL A 425 4.89 2.22 11.95
CA VAL A 425 3.87 1.73 11.02
C VAL A 425 3.08 2.92 10.49
N TYR A 426 2.90 2.96 9.16
CA TYR A 426 2.20 4.06 8.52
C TYR A 426 1.44 3.59 7.27
N THR A 427 0.51 4.42 6.83
CA THR A 427 -0.31 4.15 5.66
C THR A 427 0.08 4.99 4.47
N SER A 428 -0.09 4.42 3.30
CA SER A 428 0.08 5.10 2.02
C SER A 428 -1.09 4.81 1.08
N PHE A 429 -1.40 5.76 0.18
CA PHE A 429 -2.56 5.74 -0.68
C PHE A 429 -2.20 5.95 -2.13
N ASN A 430 -2.84 5.20 -3.02
CA ASN A 430 -2.70 5.36 -4.46
C ASN A 430 -4.00 5.96 -5.05
N PRO A 431 -4.01 7.25 -5.40
CA PRO A 431 -5.22 7.91 -5.91
C PRO A 431 -5.55 7.54 -7.37
N ARG A 432 -4.61 7.02 -8.13
CA ARG A 432 -4.82 6.59 -9.51
C ARG A 432 -4.05 5.31 -9.80
N PRO A 433 -4.76 4.18 -9.88
CA PRO A 433 -4.15 2.90 -10.21
C PRO A 433 -3.33 2.98 -11.50
N LYS A 434 -2.16 2.37 -11.50
CA LYS A 434 -1.29 2.22 -12.66
C LYS A 434 -0.66 0.84 -12.66
N ASP A 435 -0.41 0.31 -13.83
CA ASP A 435 0.33 -0.94 -14.02
C ASP A 435 1.32 -0.82 -15.18
N SER A 436 2.26 -1.75 -15.24
CA SER A 436 3.30 -1.77 -16.26
C SER A 436 3.30 -3.11 -16.97
N TYR A 437 3.34 -3.09 -18.27
CA TYR A 437 3.40 -4.29 -19.10
C TYR A 437 4.34 -4.13 -20.28
N VAL A 438 4.79 -5.25 -20.86
CA VAL A 438 5.69 -5.32 -22.00
C VAL A 438 4.86 -5.63 -23.25
N LEU A 439 4.91 -4.74 -24.26
CA LEU A 439 4.13 -4.89 -25.50
C LEU A 439 4.53 -6.08 -26.38
N ASN A 440 5.76 -6.58 -26.24
CA ASN A 440 6.27 -7.67 -27.07
C ASN A 440 6.31 -8.99 -26.30
N GLY A 441 5.27 -9.77 -26.39
CA GLY A 441 5.16 -11.09 -25.76
C GLY A 441 6.30 -12.04 -26.16
N GLY A 442 7.43 -11.96 -25.49
CA GLY A 442 8.46 -13.00 -25.48
C GLY A 442 9.42 -13.06 -26.66
N ILE A 443 9.45 -12.11 -27.57
CA ILE A 443 10.52 -11.99 -28.58
C ILE A 443 11.50 -10.94 -28.09
N SER A 444 12.56 -11.40 -27.42
CA SER A 444 13.67 -10.60 -26.97
C SER A 444 14.45 -10.04 -28.14
N VAL A 445 14.17 -8.79 -28.50
CA VAL A 445 15.03 -7.97 -29.35
C VAL A 445 15.37 -6.74 -28.55
N GLY A 446 16.49 -6.75 -27.87
CA GLY A 446 17.19 -5.73 -27.10
C GLY A 446 16.44 -4.43 -26.80
N ASN A 447 16.19 -4.16 -25.52
CA ASN A 447 15.40 -3.10 -24.90
C ASN A 447 13.87 -3.32 -24.96
N ASP A 448 13.39 -4.24 -24.14
CA ASP A 448 11.97 -4.33 -23.79
C ASP A 448 11.57 -3.06 -23.04
N SER A 449 10.93 -2.12 -23.74
CA SER A 449 10.40 -0.92 -23.11
C SER A 449 9.15 -1.30 -22.30
N MET A 450 9.27 -1.18 -20.98
CA MET A 450 8.15 -1.36 -20.07
C MET A 450 7.24 -0.13 -20.14
N TRP A 451 5.99 -0.33 -20.53
CA TRP A 451 5.00 0.73 -20.63
C TRP A 451 4.20 0.82 -19.34
N THR A 452 4.17 2.00 -18.74
CA THR A 452 3.33 2.27 -17.56
C THR A 452 2.08 3.03 -18.00
N VAL A 453 0.93 2.41 -17.76
CA VAL A 453 -0.38 2.96 -18.08
C VAL A 453 -1.14 3.25 -16.78
N GLU A 454 -1.84 4.37 -16.74
CA GLU A 454 -2.72 4.75 -15.64
C GLU A 454 -4.18 4.47 -15.99
N SER A 455 -4.95 4.03 -14.99
CA SER A 455 -6.40 3.92 -15.12
C SER A 455 -7.02 5.26 -15.52
N LYS A 456 -8.05 5.24 -16.37
CA LYS A 456 -8.86 6.42 -16.68
C LYS A 456 -9.56 6.98 -15.44
N ARG A 457 -9.86 6.13 -14.45
CA ARG A 457 -10.54 6.49 -13.20
C ARG A 457 -9.56 6.94 -12.13
N LYS A 458 -9.69 8.18 -11.67
CA LYS A 458 -8.95 8.73 -10.51
C LYS A 458 -9.88 8.79 -9.30
N TYR A 459 -9.38 8.39 -8.13
CA TYR A 459 -10.07 8.62 -6.86
C TYR A 459 -10.04 10.10 -6.51
N THR A 460 -11.18 10.66 -6.14
CA THR A 460 -11.35 12.08 -5.80
C THR A 460 -11.93 12.31 -4.41
N GLY A 461 -12.15 11.23 -3.66
CA GLY A 461 -12.66 11.28 -2.30
C GLY A 461 -11.58 11.63 -1.27
N ASP A 462 -11.91 11.42 -0.03
CA ASP A 462 -11.03 11.67 1.10
C ASP A 462 -10.20 10.43 1.46
N TYR A 463 -8.99 10.66 1.92
CA TYR A 463 -8.23 9.72 2.75
C TYR A 463 -8.33 10.21 4.18
N LYS A 464 -8.83 9.37 5.08
CA LYS A 464 -8.97 9.72 6.50
C LYS A 464 -8.33 8.66 7.39
N LEU A 465 -7.58 9.14 8.35
CA LEU A 465 -6.96 8.34 9.41
C LEU A 465 -7.40 8.90 10.75
N GLN A 466 -8.05 8.08 11.57
CA GLN A 466 -8.40 8.37 12.95
C GLN A 466 -7.33 7.81 13.87
N ILE A 467 -6.75 8.61 14.73
CA ILE A 467 -5.78 8.20 15.74
C ILE A 467 -6.44 8.26 17.12
N PHE A 468 -6.49 7.12 17.78
CA PHE A 468 -6.91 6.98 19.17
C PHE A 468 -5.65 6.95 20.05
N ILE A 469 -5.49 7.92 20.93
CA ILE A 469 -4.35 7.96 21.87
C ILE A 469 -4.72 7.10 23.08
N LEU A 470 -3.82 6.21 23.46
CA LEU A 470 -4.00 5.28 24.56
C LEU A 470 -3.25 5.76 25.79
N ASP A 471 -3.90 5.70 26.94
CA ASP A 471 -3.26 5.95 28.24
C ASP A 471 -2.39 4.75 28.67
N ASN A 472 -1.72 4.87 29.81
CA ASN A 472 -0.82 3.85 30.32
C ASN A 472 -1.48 2.47 30.47
N ASP A 473 -2.71 2.43 30.99
CA ASP A 473 -3.40 1.18 31.32
C ASP A 473 -4.00 0.48 30.08
N HIS A 474 -4.31 1.28 29.03
CA HIS A 474 -4.87 0.80 27.78
C HIS A 474 -3.83 0.70 26.66
N SER A 475 -2.55 1.02 26.92
CA SER A 475 -1.47 0.87 25.93
C SER A 475 -1.06 -0.59 25.75
N ASN A 476 -1.97 -1.38 25.20
CA ASN A 476 -1.82 -2.79 24.86
C ASN A 476 -2.81 -3.18 23.76
N HIS A 477 -2.70 -4.40 23.20
CA HIS A 477 -3.55 -4.86 22.13
C HIS A 477 -5.04 -5.00 22.53
N ILE A 478 -5.33 -5.26 23.80
CA ILE A 478 -6.72 -5.32 24.30
C ILE A 478 -7.35 -3.92 24.32
N GLY A 479 -6.59 -2.91 24.78
CA GLY A 479 -7.04 -1.52 24.75
C GLY A 479 -7.27 -1.03 23.32
N MET A 480 -6.35 -1.37 22.38
CA MET A 480 -6.54 -1.09 20.95
C MET A 480 -7.81 -1.74 20.38
N ALA A 481 -8.04 -3.02 20.69
CA ALA A 481 -9.25 -3.72 20.25
C ALA A 481 -10.52 -3.14 20.87
N THR A 482 -10.46 -2.70 22.12
CA THR A 482 -11.58 -2.08 22.83
C THR A 482 -11.98 -0.73 22.22
N VAL A 483 -11.02 0.15 21.91
CA VAL A 483 -11.33 1.43 21.26
C VAL A 483 -11.86 1.22 19.86
N TYR A 484 -11.35 0.24 19.12
CA TYR A 484 -11.89 -0.11 17.79
C TYR A 484 -13.31 -0.65 17.86
N ARG A 485 -13.58 -1.60 18.75
CA ARG A 485 -14.93 -2.13 18.98
C ARG A 485 -15.93 -1.04 19.35
N ASN A 486 -15.57 -0.16 20.29
CA ASN A 486 -16.43 0.94 20.70
C ASN A 486 -16.72 1.88 19.53
N TYR A 487 -15.71 2.24 18.75
CA TYR A 487 -15.87 3.04 17.54
C TYR A 487 -16.85 2.39 16.55
N LEU A 488 -16.70 1.08 16.28
CA LEU A 488 -17.60 0.35 15.37
C LEU A 488 -19.05 0.29 15.92
N ALA A 489 -19.23 0.18 17.22
CA ALA A 489 -20.53 0.18 17.86
C ALA A 489 -21.18 1.58 17.81
N ASP A 490 -20.45 2.63 18.11
CA ASP A 490 -20.91 4.02 18.05
C ASP A 490 -21.32 4.44 16.63
N GLU A 491 -20.56 3.98 15.62
CA GLU A 491 -20.87 4.19 14.19
C GLU A 491 -22.00 3.24 13.68
N GLY A 492 -22.53 2.37 14.53
CA GLY A 492 -23.59 1.42 14.16
C GLY A 492 -23.15 0.30 13.19
N VAL A 493 -21.85 0.09 13.04
CA VAL A 493 -21.27 -0.97 12.19
C VAL A 493 -21.51 -2.35 12.79
N ILE A 494 -21.43 -2.46 14.11
CA ILE A 494 -21.72 -3.68 14.87
C ILE A 494 -22.73 -3.38 15.98
N THR A 495 -23.56 -4.36 16.27
CA THR A 495 -24.57 -4.28 17.35
C THR A 495 -24.40 -5.47 18.26
N LYS A 496 -24.50 -5.25 19.56
CA LYS A 496 -24.38 -6.33 20.53
C LYS A 496 -25.47 -7.38 20.30
N LEU A 497 -25.08 -8.64 20.26
CA LEU A 497 -26.02 -9.76 20.09
C LEU A 497 -26.92 -9.89 21.29
N ASP A 498 -28.20 -10.26 21.04
CA ASP A 498 -29.13 -10.64 22.08
C ASP A 498 -28.83 -12.08 22.51
N GLN A 499 -28.29 -12.24 23.70
CA GLN A 499 -27.91 -13.53 24.26
C GLN A 499 -29.06 -14.21 25.02
N SER A 500 -30.29 -13.66 24.95
CA SER A 500 -31.43 -14.20 25.70
C SER A 500 -32.03 -15.50 25.12
N GLY A 501 -31.52 -15.96 23.95
CA GLY A 501 -32.15 -17.02 23.17
C GLY A 501 -31.60 -18.45 23.32
N SER A 502 -30.29 -18.58 23.58
CA SER A 502 -29.63 -19.92 23.72
C SER A 502 -28.28 -19.77 24.40
N ASP A 503 -27.95 -20.66 25.31
CA ASP A 503 -26.63 -20.80 25.92
C ASP A 503 -25.69 -21.67 25.05
N ASP A 504 -26.18 -22.24 23.94
CA ASP A 504 -25.43 -23.14 23.08
C ASP A 504 -24.61 -22.38 22.07
N ILE A 505 -23.30 -22.69 21.98
CA ILE A 505 -22.39 -22.17 20.96
C ILE A 505 -22.83 -22.64 19.57
N PRO A 506 -22.97 -21.77 18.56
CA PRO A 506 -23.31 -22.17 17.20
C PRO A 506 -22.30 -23.16 16.63
N LEU A 507 -22.75 -24.22 15.99
CA LEU A 507 -21.91 -25.09 15.15
C LEU A 507 -22.14 -24.75 13.70
N TYR A 508 -21.07 -24.33 12.98
CA TYR A 508 -21.14 -24.17 11.55
C TYR A 508 -20.83 -25.50 10.85
N LEU A 509 -21.76 -25.94 10.02
CA LEU A 509 -21.62 -27.15 9.23
C LEU A 509 -21.73 -26.84 7.75
N GLN A 510 -20.64 -26.96 7.02
CA GLN A 510 -20.69 -26.87 5.56
C GLN A 510 -20.87 -28.27 4.98
N THR A 511 -21.92 -28.44 4.19
CA THR A 511 -22.16 -29.67 3.42
C THR A 511 -21.83 -29.44 1.96
N LEU A 512 -21.05 -30.36 1.38
CA LEU A 512 -20.73 -30.36 -0.03
C LEU A 512 -21.88 -31.06 -0.78
N GLY A 513 -22.60 -30.31 -1.61
CA GLY A 513 -23.84 -30.75 -2.27
C GLY A 513 -23.57 -31.67 -3.44
N ALA A 514 -23.47 -31.13 -4.65
CA ALA A 514 -23.26 -31.87 -5.88
C ALA A 514 -21.87 -31.61 -6.49
N LEU A 515 -21.41 -32.52 -7.31
CA LEU A 515 -20.16 -32.43 -8.02
C LEU A 515 -20.32 -32.97 -9.42
N GLU A 516 -19.90 -32.19 -10.44
CA GLU A 516 -19.79 -32.69 -11.79
C GLU A 516 -18.52 -33.51 -11.94
N THR A 517 -18.66 -34.71 -12.47
CA THR A 517 -17.54 -35.68 -12.68
C THR A 517 -17.69 -36.37 -14.02
N SER A 518 -16.60 -36.81 -14.58
CA SER A 518 -16.61 -37.56 -15.85
C SER A 518 -16.60 -39.06 -15.58
N LYS A 519 -17.67 -39.73 -15.99
CA LYS A 519 -17.81 -41.21 -15.92
C LYS A 519 -17.63 -41.83 -17.32
N THR A 520 -17.31 -43.11 -17.34
CA THR A 520 -17.11 -43.84 -18.59
C THR A 520 -18.21 -44.88 -18.75
N PHE A 521 -18.94 -44.82 -19.86
CA PHE A 521 -19.91 -45.87 -20.26
C PHE A 521 -19.45 -46.53 -21.56
N LEU A 522 -19.24 -47.81 -21.56
CA LEU A 522 -18.72 -48.58 -22.71
C LEU A 522 -17.46 -48.01 -23.37
N GLY A 523 -16.57 -47.38 -22.54
CA GLY A 523 -15.35 -46.76 -23.03
C GLY A 523 -15.51 -45.31 -23.52
N VAL A 524 -16.72 -44.76 -23.50
CA VAL A 524 -16.99 -43.37 -23.89
C VAL A 524 -17.12 -42.50 -22.60
N PRO A 525 -16.31 -41.46 -22.42
CA PRO A 525 -16.48 -40.55 -21.29
C PRO A 525 -17.76 -39.71 -21.49
N TYR A 526 -18.46 -39.44 -20.40
CA TYR A 526 -19.59 -38.52 -20.32
C TYR A 526 -19.59 -37.80 -18.97
N ASP A 527 -19.97 -36.52 -18.99
CA ASP A 527 -20.07 -35.73 -17.77
C ASP A 527 -21.43 -35.97 -17.11
N THR A 528 -21.38 -36.06 -15.78
CA THR A 528 -22.57 -36.27 -14.96
C THR A 528 -22.41 -35.60 -13.60
N VAL A 529 -23.49 -35.12 -13.03
CA VAL A 529 -23.50 -34.53 -11.69
C VAL A 529 -23.85 -35.63 -10.69
N VAL A 530 -23.03 -35.78 -9.65
CA VAL A 530 -23.23 -36.75 -8.57
C VAL A 530 -23.46 -36.05 -7.23
N PRO A 531 -24.31 -36.56 -6.35
CA PRO A 531 -24.48 -36.01 -5.03
C PRO A 531 -23.31 -36.42 -4.12
N LEU A 532 -22.75 -35.44 -3.40
CA LEU A 532 -21.84 -35.68 -2.27
C LEU A 532 -22.62 -35.68 -0.96
N THR A 533 -23.62 -34.81 -0.83
CA THR A 533 -24.55 -34.78 0.34
C THR A 533 -25.93 -34.35 -0.15
N SER A 534 -26.83 -35.31 -0.37
CA SER A 534 -28.20 -35.03 -0.75
C SER A 534 -29.00 -34.43 0.42
N PHE A 535 -30.11 -33.78 0.16
CA PHE A 535 -30.93 -33.13 1.22
C PHE A 535 -31.41 -34.10 2.30
N VAL A 536 -31.71 -35.34 1.94
CA VAL A 536 -32.05 -36.38 2.94
C VAL A 536 -30.83 -36.71 3.82
N ARG A 537 -29.60 -36.69 3.26
CA ARG A 537 -28.37 -36.90 4.05
C ARG A 537 -28.08 -35.71 4.96
N VAL A 538 -28.33 -34.46 4.53
CA VAL A 538 -28.24 -33.28 5.40
C VAL A 538 -29.17 -33.47 6.60
N LYS A 539 -30.40 -33.90 6.37
CA LYS A 539 -31.37 -34.22 7.45
C LYS A 539 -30.82 -35.29 8.40
N GLU A 540 -30.30 -36.39 7.88
CA GLU A 540 -29.74 -37.47 8.72
C GLU A 540 -28.58 -36.98 9.61
N ILE A 541 -27.70 -36.12 9.08
CA ILE A 541 -26.62 -35.50 9.87
C ILE A 541 -27.22 -34.64 10.99
N LEU A 542 -28.21 -33.83 10.67
CA LEU A 542 -28.89 -32.96 11.67
C LEU A 542 -29.64 -33.79 12.74
N GLU A 543 -30.23 -34.89 12.36
CA GLU A 543 -30.84 -35.83 13.33
C GLU A 543 -29.80 -36.47 14.25
N MET A 544 -28.63 -36.81 13.72
CA MET A 544 -27.52 -37.32 14.52
C MET A 544 -27.04 -36.27 15.52
N PHE A 545 -26.89 -35.00 15.11
CA PHE A 545 -26.54 -33.93 16.03
C PHE A 545 -27.58 -33.69 17.10
N LYS A 546 -28.88 -33.68 16.74
CA LYS A 546 -29.99 -33.57 17.69
C LYS A 546 -29.99 -34.68 18.73
N ASN A 547 -29.74 -35.93 18.31
CA ASN A 547 -29.66 -37.09 19.19
C ASN A 547 -28.45 -37.03 20.15
N ASN A 548 -27.44 -36.16 19.83
CA ASN A 548 -26.29 -35.88 20.69
C ASN A 548 -26.39 -34.53 21.38
N GLU A 549 -27.61 -33.95 21.50
CA GLU A 549 -27.90 -32.70 22.19
C GLU A 549 -27.21 -31.45 21.57
N ILE A 550 -26.80 -31.51 20.28
CA ILE A 550 -26.25 -30.36 19.53
C ILE A 550 -27.41 -29.74 18.74
N ASN A 551 -27.95 -28.63 19.23
CA ASN A 551 -29.18 -28.05 18.72
C ASN A 551 -28.98 -26.75 17.95
N ASN A 552 -27.93 -25.99 18.23
CA ASN A 552 -27.60 -24.71 17.53
C ASN A 552 -26.69 -24.98 16.34
N VAL A 553 -27.27 -25.36 15.20
CA VAL A 553 -26.50 -25.69 13.98
C VAL A 553 -26.86 -24.74 12.85
N LYS A 554 -25.85 -24.17 12.23
CA LYS A 554 -25.93 -23.30 11.05
C LYS A 554 -25.35 -24.04 9.86
N VAL A 555 -26.19 -24.37 8.89
CA VAL A 555 -25.83 -25.23 7.77
C VAL A 555 -25.54 -24.40 6.53
N ILE A 556 -24.33 -24.50 5.99
CA ILE A 556 -23.94 -23.91 4.73
C ILE A 556 -24.11 -25.00 3.66
N LEU A 557 -25.01 -24.72 2.70
CA LEU A 557 -25.30 -25.65 1.60
C LEU A 557 -24.46 -25.21 0.37
N GLN A 558 -23.26 -25.73 0.23
CA GLN A 558 -22.38 -25.41 -0.88
C GLN A 558 -22.62 -26.33 -2.08
N GLY A 559 -22.66 -25.76 -3.28
CA GLY A 559 -22.77 -26.55 -4.50
C GLY A 559 -24.11 -27.22 -4.69
N ILE A 560 -25.20 -26.54 -4.36
CA ILE A 560 -26.56 -27.08 -4.56
C ILE A 560 -27.19 -26.69 -5.88
N THR A 561 -26.57 -25.78 -6.63
CA THR A 561 -27.05 -25.25 -7.91
C THR A 561 -25.93 -25.20 -8.94
N ASN A 562 -26.28 -24.98 -10.21
CA ASN A 562 -25.38 -24.54 -11.29
C ASN A 562 -24.16 -25.46 -11.49
N GLY A 563 -24.33 -26.77 -11.49
CA GLY A 563 -23.25 -27.75 -11.71
C GLY A 563 -22.54 -28.22 -10.45
N GLY A 564 -22.93 -27.76 -9.27
CA GLY A 564 -22.38 -28.21 -7.99
C GLY A 564 -21.19 -27.41 -7.50
N LEU A 565 -20.15 -28.05 -6.91
CA LEU A 565 -19.01 -27.39 -6.26
C LEU A 565 -18.17 -26.52 -7.22
N ILE A 566 -18.02 -26.93 -8.47
CA ILE A 566 -17.41 -26.10 -9.50
C ILE A 566 -18.56 -25.56 -10.35
N SER A 567 -19.25 -24.60 -9.77
CA SER A 567 -20.46 -24.05 -10.36
C SER A 567 -20.18 -23.21 -11.60
N TYR A 568 -21.14 -23.21 -12.50
CA TYR A 568 -21.28 -22.15 -13.49
C TYR A 568 -21.60 -20.83 -12.79
N VAL A 569 -21.36 -19.71 -13.47
CA VAL A 569 -21.71 -18.40 -12.93
C VAL A 569 -23.20 -18.38 -12.58
N PRO A 570 -23.58 -17.99 -11.34
CA PRO A 570 -24.97 -18.06 -10.90
C PRO A 570 -25.81 -16.96 -11.56
N THR A 571 -26.56 -17.33 -12.58
CA THR A 571 -27.46 -16.43 -13.33
C THR A 571 -28.93 -16.69 -13.03
N ASP A 572 -29.26 -17.87 -12.50
CA ASP A 572 -30.58 -18.29 -12.05
C ASP A 572 -30.49 -19.17 -10.78
N PHE A 573 -31.65 -19.63 -10.29
CA PHE A 573 -31.73 -20.53 -9.17
C PHE A 573 -32.36 -21.86 -9.61
N THR A 574 -31.52 -22.81 -9.99
CA THR A 574 -31.93 -24.16 -10.38
C THR A 574 -31.18 -25.20 -9.53
N ILE A 575 -31.93 -25.94 -8.73
CA ILE A 575 -31.36 -26.95 -7.84
C ILE A 575 -30.94 -28.18 -8.63
N GLU A 576 -29.79 -28.77 -8.27
CA GLU A 576 -29.31 -30.02 -8.84
C GLU A 576 -30.23 -31.19 -8.46
N LYS A 577 -30.82 -31.86 -9.46
CA LYS A 577 -31.81 -32.92 -9.27
C LYS A 577 -31.28 -34.07 -8.43
N CYS A 578 -30.03 -34.44 -8.57
CA CYS A 578 -29.41 -35.51 -7.82
C CYS A 578 -29.42 -35.30 -6.30
N LEU A 579 -29.60 -34.07 -5.83
CA LEU A 579 -29.69 -33.73 -4.40
C LEU A 579 -31.08 -34.03 -3.79
N GLU A 580 -32.11 -34.06 -4.64
CA GLU A 580 -33.49 -34.37 -4.24
C GLU A 580 -33.84 -35.85 -4.41
N GLU A 581 -33.01 -36.60 -5.12
CA GLU A 581 -33.22 -38.02 -5.35
C GLU A 581 -32.89 -38.87 -4.11
N GLY A 582 -33.54 -40.01 -4.01
CA GLY A 582 -33.30 -41.01 -2.94
C GLY A 582 -32.09 -41.89 -3.30
N HIS A 583 -31.58 -42.54 -2.28
CA HIS A 583 -30.49 -43.53 -2.41
C HIS A 583 -30.97 -44.86 -1.86
N ASP A 584 -30.81 -45.92 -2.65
CA ASP A 584 -31.15 -47.33 -2.29
C ASP A 584 -32.40 -47.48 -1.40
N ASP A 585 -32.22 -47.47 -0.09
CA ASP A 585 -33.30 -47.67 0.90
C ASP A 585 -33.90 -46.36 1.47
N VAL A 586 -33.38 -45.20 1.05
CA VAL A 586 -33.82 -43.88 1.57
C VAL A 586 -34.60 -43.10 0.52
N LYS A 587 -35.84 -42.72 0.82
CA LYS A 587 -36.66 -41.88 -0.03
C LYS A 587 -35.99 -40.47 -0.16
N GLY A 588 -35.95 -39.95 -1.37
CA GLY A 588 -35.48 -38.59 -1.62
C GLY A 588 -36.27 -37.51 -0.88
N MET A 589 -35.66 -36.35 -0.74
CA MET A 589 -36.18 -35.19 -0.04
C MET A 589 -35.98 -33.94 -0.91
N THR A 590 -37.04 -33.16 -1.11
CA THR A 590 -36.95 -31.88 -1.84
C THR A 590 -36.31 -30.81 -0.97
N PHE A 591 -35.76 -29.79 -1.63
CA PHE A 591 -35.18 -28.62 -0.91
C PHE A 591 -36.21 -27.95 -0.01
N LYS A 592 -37.48 -27.87 -0.44
CA LYS A 592 -38.56 -27.31 0.36
C LYS A 592 -38.84 -28.13 1.64
N GLU A 593 -38.82 -29.45 1.53
CA GLU A 593 -38.98 -30.34 2.69
C GLU A 593 -37.80 -30.19 3.68
N LEU A 594 -36.58 -29.95 3.17
CA LEU A 594 -35.43 -29.66 4.03
C LEU A 594 -35.60 -28.33 4.80
N ILE A 595 -36.08 -27.27 4.13
CA ILE A 595 -36.38 -25.99 4.76
C ILE A 595 -37.42 -26.15 5.87
N GLU A 596 -38.55 -26.84 5.58
CA GLU A 596 -39.61 -27.12 6.57
C GLU A 596 -39.05 -27.91 7.76
N TYR A 597 -38.16 -28.85 7.53
CA TYR A 597 -37.49 -29.60 8.61
C TYR A 597 -36.55 -28.71 9.44
N ALA A 598 -35.76 -27.87 8.79
CA ALA A 598 -34.85 -26.96 9.46
C ALA A 598 -35.60 -25.93 10.33
N ASP A 599 -36.66 -25.32 9.81
CA ASP A 599 -37.52 -24.38 10.55
C ASP A 599 -38.18 -25.03 11.78
N ALA A 600 -38.68 -26.25 11.62
CA ALA A 600 -39.28 -27.00 12.71
C ALA A 600 -38.31 -27.35 13.84
N ASN A 601 -36.99 -27.32 13.58
CA ASN A 601 -35.95 -27.65 14.56
C ASN A 601 -35.03 -26.45 14.89
N ASN A 602 -35.34 -25.23 14.44
CA ASN A 602 -34.59 -24.00 14.63
C ASN A 602 -33.16 -24.04 14.05
N TYR A 603 -32.94 -24.81 13.01
CA TYR A 603 -31.68 -24.79 12.25
C TYR A 603 -31.71 -23.66 11.23
N GLN A 604 -30.57 -23.01 11.03
CA GLN A 604 -30.41 -21.98 9.99
C GLN A 604 -29.76 -22.57 8.77
N LEU A 605 -30.34 -22.32 7.59
CA LEU A 605 -29.80 -22.76 6.31
C LEU A 605 -29.23 -21.55 5.56
N PHE A 606 -28.05 -21.73 4.97
CA PHE A 606 -27.35 -20.75 4.15
C PHE A 606 -26.93 -21.38 2.80
N PRO A 607 -27.84 -21.43 1.81
CA PRO A 607 -27.45 -21.76 0.43
C PRO A 607 -26.38 -20.82 -0.07
N ASP A 608 -25.32 -21.39 -0.67
CA ASP A 608 -24.10 -20.63 -1.02
C ASP A 608 -24.04 -20.30 -2.52
N PHE A 609 -23.75 -19.02 -2.81
CA PHE A 609 -23.58 -18.49 -4.16
C PHE A 609 -22.33 -17.64 -4.24
N ASP A 610 -21.53 -17.86 -5.30
CA ASP A 610 -20.35 -17.05 -5.57
C ASP A 610 -20.62 -16.03 -6.68
N PHE A 611 -20.68 -14.74 -6.32
CA PHE A 611 -20.87 -13.64 -7.27
C PHE A 611 -19.56 -12.92 -7.63
N SER A 612 -18.41 -13.37 -7.14
CA SER A 612 -17.12 -12.74 -7.37
C SER A 612 -16.22 -13.51 -8.32
N LEU A 613 -16.43 -14.84 -8.43
CA LEU A 613 -15.59 -15.73 -9.21
C LEU A 613 -16.37 -16.42 -10.32
N ALA A 614 -15.87 -16.37 -11.54
CA ALA A 614 -16.34 -17.19 -12.66
C ALA A 614 -15.45 -18.44 -12.76
N LEU A 615 -15.90 -19.51 -12.09
CA LEU A 615 -15.21 -20.80 -12.13
C LEU A 615 -15.41 -21.48 -13.48
N ARG A 616 -16.62 -21.39 -14.00
CA ARG A 616 -17.04 -21.88 -15.31
C ARG A 616 -17.97 -20.89 -15.99
N ASP A 617 -18.01 -20.90 -17.31
CA ASP A 617 -18.90 -20.11 -18.15
C ASP A 617 -19.73 -21.07 -19.03
N GLU A 618 -21.04 -20.84 -19.12
CA GLU A 618 -21.94 -21.59 -19.96
C GLU A 618 -22.47 -20.71 -21.11
N LEU A 619 -22.62 -21.29 -22.28
CA LEU A 619 -23.11 -20.53 -23.44
C LEU A 619 -24.60 -20.23 -23.32
N PHE A 620 -24.97 -18.95 -23.48
CA PHE A 620 -26.35 -18.44 -23.52
C PHE A 620 -27.08 -18.42 -22.15
N ASP A 621 -26.37 -18.41 -21.06
CA ASP A 621 -26.91 -18.36 -19.69
C ASP A 621 -27.18 -16.93 -19.18
N GLY A 622 -26.84 -15.91 -19.95
CA GLY A 622 -26.99 -14.50 -19.58
C GLY A 622 -25.73 -13.86 -18.97
N PHE A 623 -24.67 -14.63 -18.78
CA PHE A 623 -23.33 -14.15 -18.46
C PHE A 623 -22.52 -13.98 -19.75
N ASN A 624 -21.70 -12.94 -19.81
CA ASN A 624 -20.80 -12.69 -20.92
C ASN A 624 -19.42 -12.35 -20.38
N ALA A 625 -18.48 -13.26 -20.50
CA ALA A 625 -17.12 -13.09 -20.00
C ALA A 625 -16.41 -11.83 -20.54
N LYS A 626 -16.78 -11.35 -21.72
CA LYS A 626 -16.23 -10.11 -22.30
C LYS A 626 -16.67 -8.87 -21.53
N ASP A 627 -17.95 -8.82 -21.13
CA ASP A 627 -18.58 -7.63 -20.56
C ASP A 627 -18.70 -7.71 -19.02
N ASP A 628 -18.85 -8.92 -18.48
CA ASP A 628 -19.14 -9.16 -17.05
C ASP A 628 -17.88 -9.49 -16.22
N LEU A 629 -16.72 -9.82 -16.85
CA LEU A 629 -15.46 -9.97 -16.13
C LEU A 629 -14.71 -8.64 -15.98
N SER A 630 -14.07 -8.48 -14.84
CA SER A 630 -13.14 -7.38 -14.62
C SER A 630 -11.98 -7.42 -15.60
N LYS A 631 -11.51 -6.25 -16.02
CA LYS A 631 -10.38 -6.11 -16.94
C LYS A 631 -9.13 -5.64 -16.21
N THR A 632 -8.01 -6.15 -16.68
CA THR A 632 -6.69 -5.59 -16.35
C THR A 632 -6.46 -4.30 -17.15
N ILE A 633 -5.41 -3.56 -16.79
CA ILE A 633 -5.14 -2.26 -17.42
C ILE A 633 -4.75 -2.36 -18.91
N ASN A 634 -4.35 -3.56 -19.36
CA ASN A 634 -4.09 -3.89 -20.78
C ASN A 634 -5.26 -4.60 -21.48
N ASP A 635 -6.47 -4.47 -20.92
CA ASP A 635 -7.73 -4.99 -21.48
C ASP A 635 -7.84 -6.53 -21.56
N GLU A 636 -7.02 -7.26 -20.79
CA GLU A 636 -7.20 -8.69 -20.60
C GLU A 636 -8.18 -8.97 -19.46
N ASN A 637 -8.77 -10.16 -19.42
CA ASN A 637 -9.61 -10.56 -18.30
C ASN A 637 -8.77 -10.70 -17.04
N ALA A 638 -9.23 -10.13 -15.94
CA ALA A 638 -8.62 -10.32 -14.63
C ALA A 638 -8.87 -11.77 -14.16
N ILE A 639 -7.80 -12.47 -13.79
CA ILE A 639 -7.83 -13.88 -13.43
C ILE A 639 -7.16 -14.08 -12.08
N MET A 640 -7.86 -14.73 -11.16
CA MET A 640 -7.28 -15.26 -9.94
C MET A 640 -6.60 -16.60 -10.26
N ARG A 641 -5.29 -16.65 -10.09
CA ARG A 641 -4.48 -17.86 -10.26
C ARG A 641 -3.99 -18.35 -8.92
N GLU A 642 -4.08 -19.62 -8.70
CA GLU A 642 -3.49 -20.26 -7.52
C GLU A 642 -1.96 -20.34 -7.69
N TYR A 643 -1.25 -20.05 -6.61
CA TYR A 643 0.21 -20.15 -6.57
C TYR A 643 0.63 -21.54 -6.08
N ASP A 644 1.38 -22.26 -6.91
CA ASP A 644 1.96 -23.53 -6.54
C ASP A 644 3.31 -23.32 -5.82
N PRO A 645 3.40 -23.59 -4.52
CA PRO A 645 4.63 -23.38 -3.75
C PRO A 645 5.73 -24.37 -4.12
N VAL A 646 5.40 -25.52 -4.70
CA VAL A 646 6.39 -26.54 -5.10
C VAL A 646 7.11 -26.08 -6.37
N TRP A 647 6.36 -25.64 -7.36
CA TRP A 647 6.90 -25.13 -8.62
C TRP A 647 7.27 -23.67 -8.58
N GLN A 648 6.95 -22.96 -7.48
CA GLN A 648 7.16 -21.53 -7.30
C GLN A 648 6.59 -20.70 -8.47
N ALA A 649 5.45 -21.09 -8.97
CA ALA A 649 4.79 -20.52 -10.13
C ALA A 649 3.27 -20.49 -9.96
N PHE A 650 2.61 -19.58 -10.66
CA PHE A 650 1.15 -19.59 -10.75
C PHE A 650 0.68 -20.67 -11.71
N ILE A 651 -0.38 -21.39 -11.33
CA ILE A 651 -1.03 -22.39 -12.19
C ILE A 651 -1.59 -21.65 -13.42
N LYS A 652 -1.46 -22.28 -14.60
CA LYS A 652 -1.88 -21.65 -15.87
C LYS A 652 -3.36 -21.31 -15.93
N ASN A 653 -4.19 -22.18 -15.41
CA ASN A 653 -5.63 -22.01 -15.36
C ASN A 653 -6.01 -21.28 -14.06
N GLY A 654 -6.97 -20.38 -14.15
CA GLY A 654 -7.48 -19.63 -13.02
C GLY A 654 -8.93 -19.29 -13.23
N CYS A 655 -9.53 -18.70 -12.17
CA CYS A 655 -10.92 -18.26 -12.19
C CYS A 655 -11.00 -16.81 -12.66
N GLY A 656 -11.95 -16.49 -13.52
CA GLY A 656 -12.24 -15.10 -13.89
C GLY A 656 -12.77 -14.31 -12.71
N ILE A 657 -12.40 -13.05 -12.60
CA ILE A 657 -12.94 -12.13 -11.59
C ILE A 657 -14.16 -11.43 -12.16
N ILE A 658 -15.33 -11.63 -11.55
CA ILE A 658 -16.56 -10.95 -11.96
C ILE A 658 -16.47 -9.46 -11.58
N SER A 659 -16.80 -8.58 -12.53
CA SER A 659 -16.85 -7.14 -12.30
C SER A 659 -17.93 -6.78 -11.28
N ALA A 660 -17.62 -5.84 -10.37
CA ALA A 660 -18.60 -5.34 -9.41
C ALA A 660 -19.84 -4.72 -10.10
N ASN A 661 -19.71 -4.27 -11.35
CA ASN A 661 -20.83 -3.81 -12.15
C ASN A 661 -21.82 -4.94 -12.51
N ALA A 662 -21.33 -6.17 -12.70
CA ALA A 662 -22.16 -7.32 -13.08
C ALA A 662 -22.82 -8.01 -11.88
N MET A 663 -22.23 -7.97 -10.68
CA MET A 663 -22.65 -8.74 -9.52
C MET A 663 -24.13 -8.54 -9.14
N ASN A 664 -24.66 -7.31 -9.24
CA ASN A 664 -26.07 -7.06 -8.92
C ASN A 664 -27.03 -7.70 -9.93
N LYS A 665 -26.70 -7.73 -11.22
CA LYS A 665 -27.46 -8.40 -12.28
C LYS A 665 -27.55 -9.91 -11.98
N LEU A 666 -26.42 -10.52 -11.65
CA LEU A 666 -26.33 -11.95 -11.33
C LEU A 666 -27.16 -12.30 -10.09
N TYR A 667 -27.03 -11.53 -9.03
CA TYR A 667 -27.83 -11.71 -7.82
C TYR A 667 -29.33 -11.58 -8.11
N ASP A 668 -29.76 -10.63 -8.92
CA ASP A 668 -31.18 -10.46 -9.27
C ASP A 668 -31.73 -11.67 -10.03
N GLY A 669 -30.92 -12.28 -10.91
CA GLY A 669 -31.28 -13.51 -11.60
C GLY A 669 -31.51 -14.69 -10.64
N VAL A 670 -30.56 -14.91 -9.72
CA VAL A 670 -30.68 -15.93 -8.67
C VAL A 670 -31.89 -15.66 -7.75
N TYR A 671 -32.04 -14.41 -7.29
CA TYR A 671 -33.09 -14.03 -6.35
C TYR A 671 -34.49 -14.18 -6.92
N ALA A 672 -34.67 -14.05 -8.22
CA ALA A 672 -35.95 -14.23 -8.89
C ALA A 672 -36.61 -15.60 -8.59
N GLY A 673 -35.81 -16.69 -8.55
CA GLY A 673 -36.29 -18.03 -8.17
C GLY A 673 -36.10 -18.34 -6.69
N TYR A 674 -35.03 -17.83 -6.07
CA TYR A 674 -34.67 -18.11 -4.68
C TYR A 674 -35.73 -17.62 -3.64
N LYS A 675 -36.29 -16.44 -3.85
CA LYS A 675 -37.28 -15.80 -2.97
C LYS A 675 -38.50 -16.66 -2.69
N ASP A 676 -38.89 -17.52 -3.63
CA ASP A 676 -40.12 -18.36 -3.52
C ASP A 676 -39.97 -19.49 -2.50
N TYR A 677 -38.73 -19.78 -2.08
CA TYR A 677 -38.40 -20.77 -1.05
C TYR A 677 -38.46 -20.20 0.37
N ASN A 678 -38.34 -18.89 0.54
CA ASN A 678 -38.37 -18.21 1.85
C ASN A 678 -37.42 -18.83 2.90
N VAL A 679 -36.16 -19.08 2.50
CA VAL A 679 -35.16 -19.76 3.36
C VAL A 679 -34.76 -18.94 4.60
N GLY A 680 -34.83 -17.63 4.53
CA GLY A 680 -34.44 -16.72 5.63
C GLY A 680 -32.96 -16.53 5.86
N GLY A 681 -32.09 -17.15 5.04
CA GLY A 681 -30.62 -17.01 5.06
C GLY A 681 -30.01 -17.21 3.69
N ILE A 682 -28.83 -16.63 3.45
CA ILE A 682 -28.05 -16.78 2.22
C ILE A 682 -26.55 -16.69 2.53
N SER A 683 -25.76 -17.51 1.87
CA SER A 683 -24.30 -17.41 1.91
C SER A 683 -23.79 -16.75 0.62
N VAL A 684 -22.96 -15.72 0.79
CA VAL A 684 -22.30 -14.98 -0.28
C VAL A 684 -20.83 -14.77 0.09
N GLN A 685 -20.15 -15.87 0.32
CA GLN A 685 -18.85 -15.94 0.96
C GLN A 685 -17.84 -14.95 0.37
N SER A 686 -17.68 -14.94 -0.96
CA SER A 686 -16.67 -14.15 -1.66
C SER A 686 -16.85 -12.63 -1.54
N LEU A 687 -18.10 -12.14 -1.38
CA LEU A 687 -18.36 -10.71 -1.18
C LEU A 687 -17.76 -10.17 0.13
N GLY A 688 -17.50 -11.05 1.10
CA GLY A 688 -16.89 -10.70 2.39
C GLY A 688 -15.37 -10.63 2.38
N ASN A 689 -14.69 -11.15 1.36
CA ASN A 689 -13.23 -11.28 1.35
C ASN A 689 -12.54 -10.92 0.04
N MET A 690 -13.25 -10.79 -1.06
CA MET A 690 -12.70 -10.44 -2.37
C MET A 690 -13.04 -9.02 -2.77
N LEU A 691 -12.04 -8.30 -3.27
CA LEU A 691 -12.19 -6.93 -3.73
C LEU A 691 -11.16 -6.64 -4.82
N SER A 692 -11.62 -6.45 -6.04
CA SER A 692 -10.78 -6.10 -7.19
C SER A 692 -11.23 -4.82 -7.86
N SER A 693 -10.28 -4.15 -8.53
CA SER A 693 -10.57 -3.11 -9.52
C SER A 693 -11.15 -3.74 -10.80
N ASP A 694 -11.70 -2.89 -11.65
CA ASP A 694 -12.04 -3.21 -13.03
C ASP A 694 -11.53 -2.07 -13.91
N PHE A 695 -10.52 -2.33 -14.72
CA PHE A 695 -9.95 -1.31 -15.61
C PHE A 695 -10.58 -1.31 -17.00
N ASN A 696 -11.80 -1.82 -17.13
CA ASN A 696 -12.58 -1.70 -18.36
C ASN A 696 -12.55 -0.26 -18.89
N GLU A 697 -12.24 -0.09 -20.17
CA GLU A 697 -12.07 1.24 -20.75
C GLU A 697 -13.34 2.10 -20.77
N ASP A 698 -14.51 1.46 -20.86
CA ASP A 698 -15.80 2.14 -20.97
C ASP A 698 -16.35 2.56 -19.60
N ASP A 699 -16.19 1.74 -18.57
CA ASP A 699 -16.64 2.01 -17.19
C ASP A 699 -15.64 1.52 -16.13
N PRO A 700 -14.47 2.17 -16.02
CA PRO A 700 -13.42 1.74 -15.10
C PRO A 700 -13.79 1.95 -13.64
N LEU A 701 -13.52 0.94 -12.81
CA LEU A 701 -13.69 0.97 -11.35
C LEU A 701 -12.33 0.82 -10.65
N ASN A 702 -11.99 1.73 -9.74
CA ASN A 702 -10.97 1.43 -8.75
C ASN A 702 -11.57 0.60 -7.59
N ARG A 703 -10.74 0.05 -6.71
CA ARG A 703 -11.21 -0.78 -5.57
C ARG A 703 -12.23 -0.07 -4.67
N GLU A 704 -12.16 1.26 -4.54
CA GLU A 704 -13.12 2.02 -3.74
C GLU A 704 -14.48 2.11 -4.43
N ASP A 705 -14.50 2.22 -5.76
CA ASP A 705 -15.74 2.18 -6.53
C ASP A 705 -16.36 0.77 -6.47
N SER A 706 -15.55 -0.29 -6.64
CA SER A 706 -16.00 -1.69 -6.48
C SER A 706 -16.57 -1.94 -5.09
N ARG A 707 -15.90 -1.48 -4.02
CA ARG A 707 -16.39 -1.58 -2.64
C ARG A 707 -17.79 -0.96 -2.49
N LYS A 708 -18.01 0.23 -3.07
CA LYS A 708 -19.32 0.90 -2.98
C LYS A 708 -20.43 0.08 -3.62
N LEU A 709 -20.15 -0.57 -4.74
CA LEU A 709 -21.10 -1.46 -5.42
C LEU A 709 -21.36 -2.71 -4.61
N ILE A 710 -20.32 -3.36 -4.08
CA ILE A 710 -20.42 -4.55 -3.23
C ILE A 710 -21.22 -4.23 -1.95
N VAL A 711 -20.94 -3.12 -1.28
CA VAL A 711 -21.66 -2.68 -0.09
C VAL A 711 -23.15 -2.44 -0.40
N LYS A 712 -23.45 -1.80 -1.53
CA LYS A 712 -24.85 -1.61 -1.97
C LYS A 712 -25.53 -2.95 -2.23
N LEU A 713 -24.83 -3.90 -2.83
CA LEU A 713 -25.36 -5.26 -3.05
C LEU A 713 -25.56 -6.01 -1.73
N LEU A 714 -24.59 -5.98 -0.82
CA LEU A 714 -24.73 -6.61 0.52
C LEU A 714 -25.90 -6.03 1.33
N ALA A 715 -26.11 -4.71 1.26
CA ALA A 715 -27.27 -4.08 1.89
C ALA A 715 -28.60 -4.61 1.33
N LYS A 716 -28.70 -4.73 0.01
CA LYS A 716 -29.86 -5.30 -0.69
C LYS A 716 -30.08 -6.77 -0.30
N ILE A 717 -29.00 -7.56 -0.30
CA ILE A 717 -29.06 -8.99 0.11
C ILE A 717 -29.58 -9.11 1.55
N LYS A 718 -29.05 -8.29 2.46
CA LYS A 718 -29.46 -8.25 3.86
C LYS A 718 -30.93 -7.90 4.04
N GLU A 719 -31.40 -6.90 3.33
CA GLU A 719 -32.81 -6.47 3.36
C GLU A 719 -33.75 -7.59 2.87
N GLN A 720 -33.34 -8.32 1.82
CA GLN A 720 -34.19 -9.33 1.17
C GLN A 720 -34.18 -10.71 1.86
N ASN A 721 -33.08 -11.08 2.53
CA ASN A 721 -32.88 -12.43 3.05
C ASN A 721 -32.80 -12.51 4.59
N GLY A 722 -32.71 -11.40 5.29
CA GLY A 722 -32.57 -11.36 6.74
C GLY A 722 -31.21 -11.79 7.26
N ASN A 723 -30.80 -13.05 7.10
CA ASN A 723 -29.50 -13.54 7.53
C ASN A 723 -28.52 -13.65 6.33
N VAL A 724 -27.32 -13.13 6.52
CA VAL A 724 -26.27 -13.11 5.49
C VAL A 724 -24.96 -13.64 6.06
N LEU A 725 -24.47 -14.72 5.46
CA LEU A 725 -23.20 -15.32 5.80
C LEU A 725 -22.15 -14.90 4.77
N ILE A 726 -21.01 -14.45 5.28
CA ILE A 726 -19.84 -14.07 4.47
C ILE A 726 -18.59 -14.85 4.90
N SER A 727 -17.56 -14.86 4.07
CA SER A 727 -16.25 -15.44 4.41
C SER A 727 -15.22 -14.33 4.67
N GLY A 728 -14.32 -14.55 5.63
CA GLY A 728 -13.12 -13.74 5.92
C GLY A 728 -13.40 -12.44 6.66
N GLY A 729 -14.52 -11.77 6.46
CA GLY A 729 -14.95 -10.63 7.24
C GLY A 729 -14.15 -9.34 7.02
N ASN A 730 -13.97 -8.90 5.78
CA ASN A 730 -13.45 -7.56 5.51
C ASN A 730 -14.32 -6.49 6.20
N ALA A 731 -13.70 -5.52 6.85
CA ALA A 731 -14.40 -4.55 7.71
C ALA A 731 -15.57 -3.82 7.01
N TYR A 732 -15.50 -3.59 5.70
CA TYR A 732 -16.60 -2.96 4.95
C TYR A 732 -17.87 -3.82 4.86
N ALA A 733 -17.76 -5.14 5.04
CA ALA A 733 -18.88 -6.08 4.95
C ALA A 733 -19.57 -6.34 6.30
N LEU A 734 -18.90 -6.01 7.42
CA LEU A 734 -19.39 -6.27 8.78
C LEU A 734 -20.82 -5.74 9.07
N PRO A 735 -21.24 -4.54 8.59
CA PRO A 735 -22.59 -4.03 8.86
C PRO A 735 -23.71 -4.92 8.29
N TYR A 736 -23.39 -5.67 7.23
CA TYR A 736 -24.38 -6.45 6.46
C TYR A 736 -24.37 -7.93 6.80
N ALA A 737 -23.28 -8.44 7.36
CA ALA A 737 -23.17 -9.83 7.77
C ALA A 737 -23.85 -10.09 9.12
N THR A 738 -24.59 -11.19 9.22
CA THR A 738 -24.99 -11.79 10.49
C THR A 738 -23.97 -12.81 10.96
N ASP A 739 -23.38 -13.53 10.02
CA ASP A 739 -22.51 -14.67 10.24
C ASP A 739 -21.23 -14.54 9.41
N ILE A 740 -20.10 -14.94 9.99
CA ILE A 740 -18.80 -14.87 9.33
C ILE A 740 -18.09 -16.22 9.50
N ILE A 741 -17.73 -16.86 8.41
CA ILE A 741 -16.84 -18.04 8.43
C ILE A 741 -15.46 -17.68 7.87
N ASN A 742 -14.49 -18.57 8.05
CA ASN A 742 -13.10 -18.33 7.65
C ASN A 742 -12.55 -16.98 8.15
N MET A 743 -13.07 -16.48 9.29
CA MET A 743 -12.47 -15.31 9.94
C MET A 743 -11.05 -15.70 10.40
N PRO A 744 -10.05 -14.87 10.13
CA PRO A 744 -8.69 -15.18 10.60
C PRO A 744 -8.65 -15.31 12.13
N ILE A 745 -8.23 -16.46 12.63
CA ILE A 745 -8.01 -16.75 14.07
C ILE A 745 -6.52 -16.81 14.43
N ASP A 746 -5.65 -16.72 13.45
CA ASP A 746 -4.19 -16.67 13.56
C ASP A 746 -3.63 -15.63 12.59
N ASP A 747 -2.32 -15.38 12.63
CA ASP A 747 -1.62 -14.55 11.67
C ASP A 747 -1.04 -15.38 10.50
N SER A 748 -0.48 -14.72 9.49
CA SER A 748 0.16 -15.38 8.34
C SER A 748 1.52 -15.99 8.67
N ARG A 749 2.04 -15.82 9.89
CA ARG A 749 3.39 -16.18 10.34
C ARG A 749 4.50 -15.62 9.45
N TYR A 750 4.28 -14.40 8.99
CA TYR A 750 5.26 -13.68 8.21
C TYR A 750 6.56 -13.45 9.02
N LYS A 751 7.68 -13.23 8.32
CA LYS A 751 9.04 -13.20 8.90
C LYS A 751 9.20 -12.37 10.19
N TYR A 752 8.49 -11.25 10.31
CA TYR A 752 8.59 -10.34 11.45
C TYR A 752 7.45 -10.50 12.47
N SER A 753 6.45 -11.33 12.16
CA SER A 753 5.40 -11.72 13.09
C SER A 753 5.97 -12.64 14.17
N LYS A 754 5.86 -12.25 15.43
CA LYS A 754 6.39 -13.03 16.57
C LYS A 754 5.29 -13.58 17.46
N ALA A 755 4.14 -12.91 17.48
CA ALA A 755 3.00 -13.34 18.28
C ALA A 755 1.70 -12.99 17.57
N SER A 756 0.90 -14.00 17.27
CA SER A 756 -0.49 -13.84 16.90
C SER A 756 -1.32 -13.47 18.12
N VAL A 757 -2.20 -12.49 17.98
CA VAL A 757 -3.15 -12.07 19.03
C VAL A 757 -4.58 -12.16 18.51
N PRO A 758 -5.55 -12.56 19.33
CA PRO A 758 -6.94 -12.70 18.92
C PRO A 758 -7.65 -11.34 18.83
N PHE A 759 -7.05 -10.38 18.10
CA PHE A 759 -7.52 -9.00 18.03
C PHE A 759 -8.94 -8.91 17.45
N LEU A 760 -9.19 -9.56 16.32
CA LEU A 760 -10.54 -9.60 15.72
C LEU A 760 -11.55 -10.30 16.64
N GLY A 761 -11.13 -11.37 17.33
CA GLY A 761 -11.96 -12.03 18.33
C GLY A 761 -12.39 -11.06 19.44
N ILE A 762 -11.44 -10.30 20.02
CA ILE A 762 -11.74 -9.28 21.04
C ILE A 762 -12.69 -8.21 20.49
N VAL A 763 -12.54 -7.78 19.24
CA VAL A 763 -13.39 -6.76 18.62
C VAL A 763 -14.83 -7.29 18.39
N LEU A 764 -14.99 -8.51 17.86
CA LEU A 764 -16.26 -9.01 17.34
C LEU A 764 -17.04 -9.89 18.32
N HIS A 765 -16.39 -10.47 19.33
CA HIS A 765 -17.06 -11.34 20.30
C HIS A 765 -18.23 -10.64 20.99
N SER A 766 -19.37 -11.28 21.05
CA SER A 766 -20.67 -10.76 21.53
C SER A 766 -21.33 -9.70 20.61
N TYR A 767 -20.76 -9.41 19.44
CA TYR A 767 -21.34 -8.48 18.46
C TYR A 767 -21.64 -9.16 17.12
N LYS A 768 -20.91 -10.20 16.77
CA LYS A 768 -21.10 -11.00 15.54
C LYS A 768 -20.93 -12.47 15.86
N GLU A 769 -21.68 -13.30 15.14
CA GLU A 769 -21.43 -14.73 15.09
C GLU A 769 -20.32 -15.03 14.09
N TYR A 770 -19.30 -15.78 14.49
CA TYR A 770 -18.18 -16.09 13.60
C TYR A 770 -17.49 -17.41 13.91
N ALA A 771 -16.90 -18.00 12.88
CA ALA A 771 -16.05 -19.17 12.95
C ALA A 771 -14.74 -18.96 12.21
N GLY A 772 -13.70 -19.67 12.61
CA GLY A 772 -12.42 -19.73 11.88
C GLY A 772 -12.50 -20.60 10.63
N GLU A 773 -11.37 -21.22 10.25
CA GLU A 773 -11.32 -22.23 9.19
C GLU A 773 -11.97 -23.55 9.62
N PRO A 774 -12.38 -24.42 8.66
CA PRO A 774 -12.91 -25.75 9.01
C PRO A 774 -11.88 -26.58 9.76
N ILE A 775 -12.16 -26.94 11.01
CA ILE A 775 -11.22 -27.60 11.91
C ILE A 775 -10.77 -28.97 11.34
N ASN A 776 -11.66 -29.68 10.68
CA ASN A 776 -11.36 -31.00 10.11
C ASN A 776 -10.59 -30.95 8.78
N LEU A 777 -10.49 -29.80 8.13
CA LEU A 777 -9.67 -29.60 6.93
C LEU A 777 -8.31 -28.96 7.26
N ALA A 778 -8.13 -28.49 8.47
CA ALA A 778 -6.90 -27.84 8.90
C ALA A 778 -5.72 -28.82 8.95
N GLY A 779 -4.54 -28.35 8.57
CA GLY A 779 -3.31 -29.15 8.60
C GLY A 779 -2.91 -29.64 10.01
N ASN A 780 -3.35 -28.94 11.05
CA ASN A 780 -3.18 -29.32 12.45
C ASN A 780 -4.47 -29.09 13.24
N TYR A 781 -5.25 -30.18 13.36
CA TYR A 781 -6.55 -30.17 14.04
C TYR A 781 -6.50 -29.58 15.45
N SER A 782 -5.59 -30.06 16.29
CA SER A 782 -5.52 -29.62 17.69
C SER A 782 -5.12 -28.15 17.82
N TYR A 783 -4.21 -27.69 16.97
CA TYR A 783 -3.80 -26.29 16.94
C TYR A 783 -4.97 -25.38 16.54
N THR A 784 -5.65 -25.70 15.44
CA THR A 784 -6.81 -24.92 14.96
C THR A 784 -7.93 -24.92 15.97
N LEU A 785 -8.21 -26.06 16.64
CA LEU A 785 -9.22 -26.12 17.71
C LEU A 785 -8.84 -25.17 18.87
N LEU A 786 -7.58 -25.16 19.31
CA LEU A 786 -7.12 -24.27 20.39
C LEU A 786 -7.19 -22.80 19.97
N LYS A 787 -6.85 -22.47 18.72
CA LYS A 787 -6.97 -21.11 18.18
C LYS A 787 -8.43 -20.67 18.05
N THR A 788 -9.34 -21.59 17.72
CA THR A 788 -10.79 -21.33 17.71
C THR A 788 -11.28 -20.94 19.11
N ILE A 789 -10.86 -21.69 20.13
CA ILE A 789 -11.20 -21.40 21.54
C ILE A 789 -10.57 -20.08 22.00
N GLU A 790 -9.28 -19.87 21.72
CA GLU A 790 -8.58 -18.62 22.06
C GLU A 790 -9.26 -17.37 21.49
N SER A 791 -9.76 -17.47 20.26
CA SER A 791 -10.44 -16.38 19.56
C SER A 791 -11.92 -16.22 19.94
N GLY A 792 -12.49 -17.09 20.76
CA GLY A 792 -13.92 -17.12 21.07
C GLY A 792 -14.77 -17.41 19.84
N ALA A 793 -14.22 -18.11 18.85
CA ALA A 793 -14.90 -18.45 17.61
C ALA A 793 -15.70 -19.74 17.75
N SER A 794 -16.75 -19.89 16.96
CA SER A 794 -17.56 -21.09 16.88
C SER A 794 -16.85 -22.22 16.14
N PRO A 795 -17.09 -23.49 16.48
CA PRO A 795 -16.57 -24.62 15.72
C PRO A 795 -17.18 -24.66 14.31
N TYR A 796 -16.35 -25.00 13.33
CA TYR A 796 -16.72 -25.09 11.92
C TYR A 796 -16.16 -26.37 11.31
N TYR A 797 -17.01 -27.14 10.62
CA TYR A 797 -16.66 -28.38 9.96
C TYR A 797 -17.22 -28.43 8.53
N THR A 798 -16.49 -29.05 7.63
CA THR A 798 -16.94 -29.35 6.25
C THR A 798 -17.08 -30.84 6.09
N VAL A 799 -18.22 -31.28 5.54
CA VAL A 799 -18.53 -32.71 5.40
C VAL A 799 -19.06 -33.05 4.01
N ALA A 800 -18.77 -34.26 3.60
CA ALA A 800 -19.38 -34.93 2.47
C ALA A 800 -19.81 -36.36 2.90
N TYR A 801 -20.93 -36.86 2.40
CA TYR A 801 -21.53 -38.11 2.83
C TYR A 801 -21.29 -39.23 1.82
N ASP A 802 -21.71 -39.01 0.56
CA ASP A 802 -21.65 -40.00 -0.51
C ASP A 802 -20.57 -39.64 -1.54
N ASN A 803 -20.15 -40.56 -2.39
CA ASN A 803 -19.21 -40.34 -3.51
C ASN A 803 -17.92 -39.61 -3.16
N THR A 804 -17.44 -39.69 -1.92
CA THR A 804 -16.31 -38.90 -1.43
C THR A 804 -15.00 -39.20 -2.16
N ALA A 805 -14.86 -40.36 -2.81
CA ALA A 805 -13.70 -40.70 -3.63
C ALA A 805 -13.50 -39.74 -4.82
N GLU A 806 -14.56 -39.07 -5.29
CA GLU A 806 -14.46 -38.07 -6.37
C GLU A 806 -13.75 -36.78 -5.92
N LEU A 807 -13.63 -36.54 -4.59
CA LEU A 807 -12.95 -35.38 -4.03
C LEU A 807 -11.41 -35.46 -4.09
N LYS A 808 -10.85 -36.63 -4.49
CA LYS A 808 -9.39 -36.83 -4.55
C LYS A 808 -8.64 -35.82 -5.43
N GLU A 809 -9.27 -35.32 -6.48
CA GLU A 809 -8.69 -34.34 -7.41
C GLU A 809 -8.85 -32.88 -6.96
N TYR A 810 -9.56 -32.65 -5.85
CA TYR A 810 -9.82 -31.31 -5.31
C TYR A 810 -8.93 -31.04 -4.10
N ALA A 811 -7.86 -30.25 -4.30
CA ALA A 811 -6.86 -29.98 -3.26
C ALA A 811 -7.47 -29.55 -1.93
N THR A 812 -8.48 -28.67 -1.95
CA THR A 812 -9.17 -28.16 -0.75
C THR A 812 -9.92 -29.28 0.02
N TYR A 813 -10.50 -30.26 -0.67
CA TYR A 813 -11.37 -31.27 -0.07
C TYR A 813 -10.79 -32.69 -0.14
N SER A 814 -9.58 -32.85 -0.63
CA SER A 814 -8.94 -34.18 -0.83
C SER A 814 -8.84 -35.01 0.45
N THR A 815 -8.75 -34.36 1.61
CA THR A 815 -8.73 -35.03 2.93
C THR A 815 -10.06 -35.69 3.27
N LEU A 816 -11.16 -35.31 2.64
CA LEU A 816 -12.49 -35.95 2.79
C LEU A 816 -12.65 -37.14 1.86
N ALA A 817 -11.77 -37.34 0.89
CA ALA A 817 -11.84 -38.49 -0.02
C ALA A 817 -11.58 -39.80 0.73
N LYS A 818 -12.50 -40.75 0.55
CA LYS A 818 -12.33 -42.12 1.07
C LYS A 818 -12.02 -43.05 -0.08
N TYR A 819 -10.92 -43.77 0.04
CA TYR A 819 -10.53 -44.82 -0.89
C TYR A 819 -10.98 -46.17 -0.30
N TYR A 820 -11.83 -46.86 -1.02
CA TYR A 820 -12.21 -48.25 -0.68
C TYR A 820 -11.54 -49.22 -1.61
#